data_cd6d57ed450df395a987652da094b568
#
_entry.id   cd6d57ed450df395a987652da094b568
#
_cell.length_a   1.000
_cell.length_b   1.000
_cell.length_c   1.000
_cell.angle_alpha   90.00
_cell.angle_beta   90.00
_cell.angle_gamma   90.00
#
_symmetry.space_group_name_H-M   'P 1'
#
loop_
_entity.id
_entity.type
_entity.pdbx_description
1 polymer ?
#
loop_
_entity_poly.entity_id
_entity_poly.type
_entity_poly.pdbx_seq_one_letter_code
_entity_poly.pdbx_strand_id
1 'polypeptide(L)'
;MLPQRQRSPEPDHRLPIPTQPAHPNQTRLSTGPRPPQAPPRGAGHRLPSLEPSLYAGLLRRASRGRSLPLARLTHSHMIRAGYRPGLFLSNNLLAAYVRCADTRSARLLFDGMPRRDVVTWNTLIAGYSTQGSARLALGAFRDARRDGAVAVDRFTYAAVLAACGGAGDWRSGRAAHGLAVVSGLARTAFVANSVIDMYAKCGMIDEVRLAFDRAEERDEVSWNLLLSAYVRMGWPEVAVNVLVWMHRSGVKLDAFALGGILKACSELEDSEDVRRMLHGCVIKVGLDLDVFVGSTMVDMYAKNGGLEEAIKVFGSIPSQNVVIYNTMIAGFARLGNDPCPEIRMEAVRIYSNMLRRRIRPSKFTFKSMLEVCNLTNAVRCWRQIHAHVILFGFEDDEFIGNALINLYSKVRLVDDSLRCFHRTPKQNILTWTSMITAFVHNEHSDKALNLFRELRYTGVEPDQFTMSSVMNACADLSMPIACEQIHCYAVKSGFDQFTLCGNSQIEMYRCTGDLKAAKKTFERIPSLDTFSWSQMVLSYAVHGHEREALLLFKKMRDCSVMINEFAFLAVLVACSHQGLIDEGFRHYESMVSDYSFVPDVKYIGCMVDLLGHVGKVADAEDFINSSGLENDAVLWHTLLRACRIHGDKDRGIKIGEKLMMLEPFAASSYVMLYNLYMDAGKISLAMRTRGQMRERGMTKESGISWEEFGGSCHHFVDGDNSCSQKDSTFTRLEELLVRVKQKTERGSMNVWELGSQSRKVSENSISKHGELLAVALGLSTLPNTAPVRVMKNQKMSWESHETLKLLSESENREIIIRDPARFHHFSQGSCSCRGYW
;
A
#
# COMPACT_ATOMS: atom_id res chain seq x y z
N MET A 1 -26.56 25.78 33.22
CA MET A 1 -27.52 26.59 32.42
C MET A 1 -27.35 26.19 30.99
N LEU A 2 -28.18 25.27 30.49
CA LEU A 2 -28.31 24.79 29.09
C LEU A 2 -29.54 25.49 28.50
N PRO A 3 -29.51 26.00 27.26
CA PRO A 3 -30.72 26.37 26.58
C PRO A 3 -31.24 25.20 25.75
N GLN A 4 -32.53 24.93 25.98
CA GLN A 4 -33.35 24.01 25.15
C GLN A 4 -33.43 24.52 23.72
N ARG A 5 -33.25 23.61 22.73
CA ARG A 5 -33.62 23.84 21.33
C ARG A 5 -34.87 23.04 21.00
N GLN A 6 -35.85 23.79 20.54
CA GLN A 6 -37.16 23.40 20.05
C GLN A 6 -37.05 22.47 18.84
N ARG A 7 -37.93 21.47 18.81
CA ARG A 7 -38.22 20.63 17.66
C ARG A 7 -39.08 21.41 16.65
N SER A 8 -38.64 21.42 15.39
CA SER A 8 -39.47 21.78 14.25
C SER A 8 -39.84 20.51 13.47
N PRO A 9 -41.04 20.46 12.85
CA PRO A 9 -41.61 19.23 12.29
C PRO A 9 -41.08 18.90 10.90
N GLU A 10 -40.94 17.60 10.65
CA GLU A 10 -40.62 17.00 9.34
C GLU A 10 -41.78 17.21 8.33
N PRO A 11 -41.48 17.49 7.04
CA PRO A 11 -42.46 17.36 5.98
C PRO A 11 -42.50 15.96 5.41
N ASP A 12 -43.68 15.41 5.38
CA ASP A 12 -44.12 14.15 4.80
C ASP A 12 -44.03 14.23 3.24
N HIS A 13 -43.05 13.57 2.64
CA HIS A 13 -42.93 13.38 1.19
C HIS A 13 -43.03 11.91 0.84
N ARG A 14 -44.29 11.42 0.74
CA ARG A 14 -44.62 10.19 0.01
C ARG A 14 -44.53 10.46 -1.50
N LEU A 15 -43.58 9.82 -2.17
CA LEU A 15 -43.54 9.71 -3.62
C LEU A 15 -44.35 8.47 -4.06
N PRO A 16 -45.09 8.57 -5.18
CA PRO A 16 -46.03 7.53 -5.62
C PRO A 16 -45.30 6.40 -6.38
N ILE A 17 -45.81 5.20 -6.20
CA ILE A 17 -45.42 3.97 -6.88
C ILE A 17 -45.85 4.05 -8.34
N PRO A 18 -45.02 3.71 -9.34
CA PRO A 18 -45.42 3.64 -10.73
C PRO A 18 -46.25 2.36 -10.99
N THR A 19 -47.42 2.55 -11.52
CA THR A 19 -48.33 1.56 -12.04
C THR A 19 -47.78 0.92 -13.32
N GLN A 20 -47.99 -0.39 -13.46
CA GLN A 20 -47.72 -1.21 -14.63
C GLN A 20 -48.52 -0.73 -15.87
N PRO A 21 -47.98 -0.86 -17.08
CA PRO A 21 -48.75 -0.60 -18.30
C PRO A 21 -49.61 -1.81 -18.70
N ALA A 22 -50.79 -1.48 -19.18
CA ALA A 22 -51.85 -2.37 -19.64
C ALA A 22 -51.50 -3.09 -20.97
N HIS A 23 -51.95 -4.33 -21.06
CA HIS A 23 -51.98 -5.12 -22.29
C HIS A 23 -52.96 -4.58 -23.34
N PRO A 24 -52.66 -4.65 -24.65
CA PRO A 24 -53.64 -4.51 -25.71
C PRO A 24 -54.17 -5.83 -26.23
N ASN A 25 -55.49 -5.88 -26.29
CA ASN A 25 -56.36 -6.49 -27.28
C ASN A 25 -56.17 -7.93 -27.80
N GLN A 26 -57.19 -8.65 -27.47
CA GLN A 26 -57.62 -9.93 -28.06
C GLN A 26 -58.03 -9.76 -29.54
N THR A 27 -57.54 -10.63 -30.38
CA THR A 27 -58.22 -11.06 -31.62
C THR A 27 -58.47 -12.55 -31.60
N ARG A 28 -59.74 -12.94 -31.69
CA ARG A 28 -60.23 -14.31 -31.90
C ARG A 28 -59.77 -14.84 -33.25
N LEU A 29 -59.29 -16.07 -33.30
CA LEU A 29 -59.45 -17.02 -34.41
C LEU A 29 -59.40 -18.48 -33.94
N SER A 30 -60.54 -19.08 -34.13
CA SER A 30 -60.90 -20.42 -34.56
C SER A 30 -60.10 -21.70 -34.19
N THR A 31 -60.80 -22.56 -33.47
CA THR A 31 -60.94 -24.04 -33.63
C THR A 31 -59.73 -24.82 -34.11
N GLY A 32 -59.04 -25.53 -33.19
CA GLY A 32 -58.22 -26.70 -33.41
C GLY A 32 -58.50 -27.78 -32.30
N PRO A 33 -58.17 -29.02 -32.51
CA PRO A 33 -58.80 -30.15 -31.82
C PRO A 33 -58.38 -30.30 -30.39
N ARG A 34 -59.29 -30.82 -29.56
CA ARG A 34 -59.11 -31.16 -28.15
C ARG A 34 -57.81 -31.97 -27.88
N PRO A 35 -57.01 -31.64 -26.87
CA PRO A 35 -55.94 -32.52 -26.44
C PRO A 35 -56.50 -33.82 -25.82
N PRO A 36 -55.79 -34.95 -26.01
CA PRO A 36 -56.24 -36.23 -25.44
C PRO A 36 -56.30 -36.18 -23.93
N GLN A 37 -57.36 -36.81 -23.38
CA GLN A 37 -57.54 -36.96 -21.95
C GLN A 37 -56.31 -37.62 -21.32
N ALA A 38 -55.75 -37.02 -20.25
CA ALA A 38 -54.69 -37.59 -19.45
C ALA A 38 -55.13 -38.98 -18.92
N PRO A 39 -54.27 -39.99 -18.97
CA PRO A 39 -54.60 -41.29 -18.41
C PRO A 39 -54.81 -41.18 -16.90
N PRO A 40 -55.65 -42.05 -16.28
CA PRO A 40 -55.91 -42.03 -14.87
C PRO A 40 -54.58 -42.18 -14.12
N ARG A 41 -54.37 -41.38 -13.10
CA ARG A 41 -53.19 -41.44 -12.24
C ARG A 41 -53.03 -42.83 -11.68
N GLY A 42 -52.19 -43.62 -12.36
CA GLY A 42 -51.78 -44.92 -11.90
C GLY A 42 -51.12 -44.85 -10.53
N ALA A 43 -51.41 -45.82 -9.71
CA ALA A 43 -50.87 -46.07 -8.39
C ALA A 43 -49.34 -45.88 -8.42
N GLY A 44 -48.80 -44.77 -7.86
CA GLY A 44 -47.37 -44.50 -7.82
C GLY A 44 -46.68 -45.66 -7.11
N HIS A 45 -45.76 -46.33 -7.80
CA HIS A 45 -44.85 -47.30 -7.21
C HIS A 45 -44.10 -46.62 -6.06
N ARG A 46 -44.56 -46.92 -4.79
CA ARG A 46 -43.77 -46.51 -3.61
C ARG A 46 -42.44 -47.23 -3.67
N LEU A 47 -41.37 -46.47 -3.63
CA LEU A 47 -40.02 -47.03 -3.50
C LEU A 47 -39.97 -47.88 -2.20
N PRO A 48 -39.29 -49.06 -2.21
CA PRO A 48 -39.14 -49.84 -0.98
C PRO A 48 -38.41 -48.96 0.09
N SER A 49 -38.96 -48.96 1.30
CA SER A 49 -38.33 -48.29 2.43
C SER A 49 -37.02 -49.00 2.82
N LEU A 50 -35.92 -48.27 3.00
CA LEU A 50 -34.69 -48.81 3.55
C LEU A 50 -34.86 -49.04 5.08
N GLU A 51 -34.01 -49.91 5.62
CA GLU A 51 -33.96 -50.10 7.08
C GLU A 51 -33.56 -48.81 7.82
N PRO A 52 -34.09 -48.55 9.03
CA PRO A 52 -33.78 -47.38 9.84
C PRO A 52 -32.28 -47.19 10.10
N SER A 53 -31.56 -48.30 10.28
CA SER A 53 -30.11 -48.34 10.46
C SER A 53 -29.35 -47.79 9.27
N LEU A 54 -29.79 -48.08 8.05
CA LEU A 54 -29.22 -47.65 6.80
C LEU A 54 -29.43 -46.13 6.59
N TYR A 55 -30.67 -45.65 6.86
CA TYR A 55 -30.95 -44.22 6.82
C TYR A 55 -30.07 -43.46 7.81
N ALA A 56 -29.91 -43.93 9.04
CA ALA A 56 -29.04 -43.32 10.03
C ALA A 56 -27.56 -43.32 9.59
N GLY A 57 -27.12 -44.38 8.92
CA GLY A 57 -25.78 -44.48 8.35
C GLY A 57 -25.52 -43.44 7.26
N LEU A 58 -26.48 -43.32 6.31
CA LEU A 58 -26.39 -42.33 5.21
C LEU A 58 -26.42 -40.89 5.75
N LEU A 59 -27.29 -40.58 6.72
CA LEU A 59 -27.34 -39.25 7.34
C LEU A 59 -26.08 -38.91 8.13
N ARG A 60 -25.51 -39.89 8.87
CA ARG A 60 -24.22 -39.71 9.55
C ARG A 60 -23.07 -39.44 8.54
N ARG A 61 -23.07 -40.14 7.39
CA ARG A 61 -22.10 -39.93 6.32
C ARG A 61 -22.29 -38.54 5.68
N ALA A 62 -23.52 -38.12 5.39
CA ALA A 62 -23.84 -36.79 4.89
C ALA A 62 -23.36 -35.69 5.88
N SER A 63 -23.63 -35.91 7.17
CA SER A 63 -23.23 -35.01 8.25
C SER A 63 -21.73 -34.88 8.41
N ARG A 64 -20.97 -36.00 8.38
CA ARG A 64 -19.51 -36.01 8.48
C ARG A 64 -18.84 -35.39 7.22
N GLY A 65 -19.33 -35.73 6.02
CA GLY A 65 -18.83 -35.22 4.75
C GLY A 65 -19.37 -33.84 4.35
N ARG A 66 -20.23 -33.22 5.16
CA ARG A 66 -20.93 -31.95 4.85
C ARG A 66 -21.59 -31.95 3.46
N SER A 67 -22.12 -33.12 3.04
CA SER A 67 -22.72 -33.32 1.74
C SER A 67 -24.22 -33.03 1.73
N LEU A 68 -24.59 -31.81 1.37
CA LEU A 68 -26.01 -31.42 1.21
C LEU A 68 -26.76 -32.26 0.17
N PRO A 69 -26.17 -32.60 -1.00
CA PRO A 69 -26.85 -33.49 -1.97
C PRO A 69 -27.23 -34.84 -1.38
N LEU A 70 -26.36 -35.48 -0.59
CA LEU A 70 -26.62 -36.76 0.05
C LEU A 70 -27.72 -36.65 1.11
N ALA A 71 -27.75 -35.57 1.91
CA ALA A 71 -28.79 -35.31 2.89
C ALA A 71 -30.15 -35.14 2.20
N ARG A 72 -30.22 -34.33 1.14
CA ARG A 72 -31.45 -34.13 0.35
C ARG A 72 -31.93 -35.38 -0.35
N LEU A 73 -31.02 -36.17 -0.93
CA LEU A 73 -31.34 -37.43 -1.58
C LEU A 73 -31.95 -38.42 -0.58
N THR A 74 -31.33 -38.55 0.60
CA THR A 74 -31.83 -39.45 1.66
C THR A 74 -33.19 -39.00 2.15
N HIS A 75 -33.41 -37.71 2.37
CA HIS A 75 -34.72 -37.15 2.77
C HIS A 75 -35.79 -37.35 1.70
N SER A 76 -35.47 -37.08 0.42
CA SER A 76 -36.37 -37.28 -0.70
C SER A 76 -36.76 -38.76 -0.85
N HIS A 77 -35.84 -39.69 -0.61
CA HIS A 77 -36.09 -41.12 -0.62
C HIS A 77 -37.09 -41.53 0.51
N MET A 78 -36.87 -41.00 1.74
CA MET A 78 -37.79 -41.21 2.85
C MET A 78 -39.23 -40.77 2.50
N ILE A 79 -39.37 -39.58 1.91
CA ILE A 79 -40.68 -39.02 1.51
C ILE A 79 -41.31 -39.87 0.42
N ARG A 80 -40.58 -40.27 -0.62
CA ARG A 80 -41.11 -41.09 -1.74
C ARG A 80 -41.43 -42.50 -1.33
N ALA A 81 -40.72 -43.07 -0.36
CA ALA A 81 -41.00 -44.37 0.21
C ALA A 81 -42.17 -44.33 1.20
N GLY A 82 -42.74 -43.16 1.51
CA GLY A 82 -43.77 -43.00 2.51
C GLY A 82 -43.32 -43.30 3.94
N TYR A 83 -41.97 -43.27 4.17
CA TYR A 83 -41.36 -43.56 5.45
C TYR A 83 -41.48 -42.37 6.40
N ARG A 84 -42.15 -42.54 7.54
CA ARG A 84 -42.21 -41.49 8.59
C ARG A 84 -41.11 -41.73 9.60
N PRO A 85 -40.06 -40.86 9.62
CA PRO A 85 -38.94 -41.04 10.53
C PRO A 85 -39.38 -40.85 11.99
N GLY A 86 -39.01 -41.77 12.87
CA GLY A 86 -39.13 -41.57 14.31
C GLY A 86 -38.22 -40.45 14.80
N LEU A 87 -38.40 -40.03 16.06
CA LEU A 87 -37.64 -38.88 16.66
C LEU A 87 -36.13 -38.97 16.46
N PHE A 88 -35.52 -40.14 16.65
CA PHE A 88 -34.08 -40.37 16.47
C PHE A 88 -33.62 -40.08 15.03
N LEU A 89 -34.34 -40.56 14.02
CA LEU A 89 -33.98 -40.31 12.62
C LEU A 89 -34.26 -38.88 12.20
N SER A 90 -35.32 -38.27 12.73
CA SER A 90 -35.62 -36.85 12.53
C SER A 90 -34.49 -35.97 13.08
N ASN A 91 -33.97 -36.29 14.27
CA ASN A 91 -32.82 -35.58 14.85
C ASN A 91 -31.53 -35.78 14.03
N ASN A 92 -31.30 -37.00 13.51
CA ASN A 92 -30.16 -37.22 12.61
C ASN A 92 -30.29 -36.44 11.29
N LEU A 93 -31.50 -36.35 10.74
CA LEU A 93 -31.77 -35.58 9.53
C LEU A 93 -31.62 -34.07 9.78
N LEU A 94 -32.10 -33.57 10.91
CA LEU A 94 -31.92 -32.20 11.36
C LEU A 94 -30.46 -31.88 11.52
N ALA A 95 -29.67 -32.73 12.17
CA ALA A 95 -28.22 -32.57 12.34
C ALA A 95 -27.47 -32.58 10.99
N ALA A 96 -27.94 -33.39 10.03
CA ALA A 96 -27.32 -33.40 8.69
C ALA A 96 -27.55 -32.07 7.96
N TYR A 97 -28.77 -31.51 7.97
CA TYR A 97 -29.05 -30.21 7.37
C TYR A 97 -28.27 -29.06 8.06
N VAL A 98 -28.26 -29.07 9.39
CA VAL A 98 -27.50 -28.09 10.19
C VAL A 98 -26.00 -28.10 9.83
N ARG A 99 -25.39 -29.30 9.79
CA ARG A 99 -23.95 -29.42 9.45
C ARG A 99 -23.62 -29.07 7.99
N CYS A 100 -24.62 -29.22 7.09
CA CYS A 100 -24.50 -28.79 5.69
C CYS A 100 -24.86 -27.32 5.48
N ALA A 101 -25.05 -26.54 6.53
CA ALA A 101 -25.40 -25.11 6.50
C ALA A 101 -26.74 -24.77 5.80
N ASP A 102 -27.64 -25.74 5.63
CA ASP A 102 -29.01 -25.54 5.08
C ASP A 102 -30.00 -25.27 6.22
N THR A 103 -29.92 -24.06 6.80
CA THR A 103 -30.82 -23.63 7.91
C THR A 103 -32.27 -23.59 7.52
N ARG A 104 -32.59 -23.28 6.27
CA ARG A 104 -34.00 -23.22 5.80
C ARG A 104 -34.66 -24.60 5.85
N SER A 105 -33.96 -25.61 5.29
CA SER A 105 -34.47 -26.98 5.33
C SER A 105 -34.48 -27.55 6.77
N ALA A 106 -33.50 -27.22 7.58
CA ALA A 106 -33.46 -27.59 9.00
C ALA A 106 -34.64 -27.01 9.77
N ARG A 107 -34.98 -25.73 9.56
CA ARG A 107 -36.13 -25.07 10.22
C ARG A 107 -37.46 -25.67 9.77
N LEU A 108 -37.66 -25.87 8.47
CA LEU A 108 -38.87 -26.49 7.93
C LEU A 108 -39.09 -27.92 8.51
N LEU A 109 -38.01 -28.70 8.58
CA LEU A 109 -38.06 -30.03 9.18
C LEU A 109 -38.43 -29.95 10.66
N PHE A 110 -37.79 -29.05 11.43
CA PHE A 110 -38.04 -28.83 12.83
C PHE A 110 -39.51 -28.44 13.09
N ASP A 111 -40.06 -27.53 12.29
CA ASP A 111 -41.45 -27.06 12.43
C ASP A 111 -42.45 -28.17 12.11
N GLY A 112 -42.11 -29.09 11.19
CA GLY A 112 -42.91 -30.25 10.84
C GLY A 112 -42.85 -31.45 11.82
N MET A 113 -41.95 -31.40 12.85
CA MET A 113 -41.81 -32.51 13.81
C MET A 113 -42.94 -32.49 14.85
N PRO A 114 -43.70 -33.61 15.00
CA PRO A 114 -44.81 -33.68 15.94
C PRO A 114 -44.40 -33.80 17.42
N ARG A 115 -43.19 -34.30 17.66
CA ARG A 115 -42.57 -34.38 18.99
C ARG A 115 -41.18 -33.85 18.92
N ARG A 116 -40.82 -33.04 19.90
CA ARG A 116 -39.47 -32.43 20.01
C ARG A 116 -38.91 -32.74 21.39
N ASP A 117 -37.68 -33.20 21.45
CA ASP A 117 -36.93 -33.42 22.69
C ASP A 117 -35.82 -32.36 22.86
N VAL A 118 -35.08 -32.44 23.95
CA VAL A 118 -33.95 -31.54 24.23
C VAL A 118 -32.88 -31.62 23.15
N VAL A 119 -32.69 -32.82 22.56
CA VAL A 119 -31.70 -33.01 21.49
C VAL A 119 -32.10 -32.27 20.21
N THR A 120 -33.42 -32.28 19.90
CA THR A 120 -33.98 -31.55 18.75
C THR A 120 -33.69 -30.04 18.88
N TRP A 121 -34.01 -29.47 20.05
CA TRP A 121 -33.77 -28.06 20.35
C TRP A 121 -32.27 -27.73 20.35
N ASN A 122 -31.45 -28.53 21.02
CA ASN A 122 -29.99 -28.32 21.06
C ASN A 122 -29.37 -28.37 19.68
N THR A 123 -29.82 -29.28 18.82
CA THR A 123 -29.33 -29.39 17.43
C THR A 123 -29.63 -28.12 16.62
N LEU A 124 -30.86 -27.58 16.77
CA LEU A 124 -31.25 -26.37 16.06
C LEU A 124 -30.50 -25.13 16.58
N ILE A 125 -30.43 -24.95 17.91
CA ILE A 125 -29.72 -23.82 18.56
C ILE A 125 -28.25 -23.86 18.22
N ALA A 126 -27.58 -25.00 18.33
CA ALA A 126 -26.17 -25.16 17.94
C ALA A 126 -25.96 -24.90 16.45
N GLY A 127 -26.93 -25.28 15.60
CA GLY A 127 -26.91 -24.97 14.17
C GLY A 127 -26.88 -23.47 13.87
N TYR A 128 -27.75 -22.72 14.51
CA TYR A 128 -27.81 -21.28 14.39
C TYR A 128 -26.54 -20.61 14.97
N SER A 129 -26.01 -21.14 16.07
CA SER A 129 -24.78 -20.67 16.69
C SER A 129 -23.59 -20.81 15.74
N THR A 130 -23.41 -21.99 15.15
CA THR A 130 -22.29 -22.26 14.22
C THR A 130 -22.35 -21.46 12.93
N GLN A 131 -23.52 -20.93 12.56
CA GLN A 131 -23.71 -20.09 11.39
C GLN A 131 -23.75 -18.59 11.71
N GLY A 132 -23.38 -18.19 12.93
CA GLY A 132 -23.32 -16.79 13.35
C GLY A 132 -24.70 -16.11 13.52
N SER A 133 -25.80 -16.89 13.49
CA SER A 133 -27.17 -16.36 13.59
C SER A 133 -27.65 -16.30 15.03
N ALA A 134 -27.05 -15.49 15.88
CA ALA A 134 -27.32 -15.37 17.30
C ALA A 134 -28.80 -15.04 17.62
N ARG A 135 -29.42 -14.16 16.83
CA ARG A 135 -30.84 -13.80 17.00
C ARG A 135 -31.77 -15.01 16.85
N LEU A 136 -31.50 -15.90 15.89
CA LEU A 136 -32.27 -17.12 15.66
C LEU A 136 -32.01 -18.15 16.76
N ALA A 137 -30.75 -18.27 17.24
CA ALA A 137 -30.39 -19.13 18.34
C ALA A 137 -31.11 -18.73 19.65
N LEU A 138 -31.12 -17.43 19.97
CA LEU A 138 -31.81 -16.87 21.13
C LEU A 138 -33.35 -16.99 21.00
N GLY A 139 -33.87 -16.83 19.77
CA GLY A 139 -35.29 -17.07 19.48
C GLY A 139 -35.67 -18.52 19.79
N ALA A 140 -34.93 -19.48 19.25
CA ALA A 140 -35.15 -20.91 19.48
C ALA A 140 -35.00 -21.29 20.97
N PHE A 141 -34.05 -20.69 21.69
CA PHE A 141 -33.90 -20.88 23.13
C PHE A 141 -35.11 -20.38 23.93
N ARG A 142 -35.65 -19.19 23.57
CA ARG A 142 -36.87 -18.68 24.21
C ARG A 142 -38.06 -19.59 23.94
N ASP A 143 -38.19 -20.10 22.72
CA ASP A 143 -39.27 -21.01 22.34
C ASP A 143 -39.11 -22.35 23.08
N ALA A 144 -37.90 -22.91 23.20
CA ALA A 144 -37.64 -24.14 23.97
C ALA A 144 -38.05 -24.00 25.44
N ARG A 145 -37.79 -22.82 26.05
CA ARG A 145 -38.23 -22.58 27.46
C ARG A 145 -39.71 -22.37 27.61
N ARG A 146 -40.41 -21.88 26.58
CA ARG A 146 -41.87 -21.72 26.59
C ARG A 146 -42.61 -23.02 26.35
N ASP A 147 -42.02 -23.97 25.64
CA ASP A 147 -42.63 -25.27 25.34
C ASP A 147 -42.95 -26.07 26.59
N GLY A 148 -42.30 -25.78 27.75
CA GLY A 148 -42.62 -26.33 29.05
C GLY A 148 -42.48 -27.84 29.18
N ALA A 149 -42.56 -28.57 28.08
CA ALA A 149 -42.43 -30.01 28.00
C ALA A 149 -40.98 -30.51 28.00
N VAL A 150 -39.98 -29.56 27.76
CA VAL A 150 -38.58 -29.91 27.63
C VAL A 150 -37.74 -29.09 28.62
N ALA A 151 -37.10 -29.75 29.57
CA ALA A 151 -36.15 -29.10 30.45
C ALA A 151 -34.87 -28.78 29.66
N VAL A 152 -34.49 -27.50 29.63
CA VAL A 152 -33.21 -27.04 29.02
C VAL A 152 -32.05 -27.60 29.84
N ASP A 153 -31.05 -28.11 29.16
CA ASP A 153 -29.88 -28.77 29.76
C ASP A 153 -28.60 -27.97 29.63
N ARG A 154 -27.50 -28.49 30.13
CA ARG A 154 -26.15 -27.87 30.03
C ARG A 154 -25.72 -27.60 28.58
N PHE A 155 -26.13 -28.45 27.62
CA PHE A 155 -25.74 -28.28 26.20
C PHE A 155 -26.56 -27.17 25.56
N THR A 156 -27.80 -26.97 25.97
CA THR A 156 -28.63 -25.83 25.53
C THR A 156 -28.00 -24.52 25.93
N TYR A 157 -27.61 -24.37 27.20
CA TYR A 157 -26.94 -23.14 27.67
C TYR A 157 -25.61 -22.92 26.98
N ALA A 158 -24.77 -23.94 26.81
CA ALA A 158 -23.50 -23.83 26.12
C ALA A 158 -23.69 -23.35 24.66
N ALA A 159 -24.67 -23.89 23.94
CA ALA A 159 -24.97 -23.50 22.57
C ALA A 159 -25.43 -22.04 22.46
N VAL A 160 -26.24 -21.57 23.39
CA VAL A 160 -26.72 -20.19 23.44
C VAL A 160 -25.60 -19.22 23.79
N LEU A 161 -24.78 -19.54 24.80
CA LEU A 161 -23.63 -18.73 25.21
C LEU A 161 -22.60 -18.63 24.07
N ALA A 162 -22.34 -19.74 23.37
CA ALA A 162 -21.46 -19.73 22.19
C ALA A 162 -22.02 -18.83 21.08
N ALA A 163 -23.35 -18.83 20.86
CA ALA A 163 -24.00 -17.94 19.89
C ALA A 163 -23.85 -16.47 20.28
N CYS A 164 -24.03 -16.12 21.55
CA CYS A 164 -23.83 -14.75 22.05
C CYS A 164 -22.38 -14.29 21.93
N GLY A 165 -21.44 -15.15 22.32
CA GLY A 165 -20.01 -14.85 22.17
C GLY A 165 -19.58 -14.66 20.72
N GLY A 166 -20.06 -15.51 19.80
CA GLY A 166 -19.78 -15.40 18.37
C GLY A 166 -20.33 -14.13 17.72
N ALA A 167 -21.40 -13.56 18.26
CA ALA A 167 -22.02 -12.31 17.78
C ALA A 167 -21.53 -11.05 18.54
N GLY A 168 -20.72 -11.18 19.58
CA GLY A 168 -20.32 -10.07 20.46
C GLY A 168 -21.50 -9.50 21.29
N ASP A 169 -22.63 -10.22 21.41
CA ASP A 169 -23.82 -9.77 22.16
C ASP A 169 -23.69 -10.13 23.65
N TRP A 170 -22.89 -9.33 24.36
CA TRP A 170 -22.66 -9.51 25.79
C TRP A 170 -23.94 -9.35 26.63
N ARG A 171 -24.92 -8.52 26.18
CA ARG A 171 -26.16 -8.28 26.91
C ARG A 171 -27.04 -9.52 26.96
N SER A 172 -27.26 -10.15 25.81
CA SER A 172 -27.98 -11.42 25.72
C SER A 172 -27.21 -12.56 26.40
N GLY A 173 -25.86 -12.56 26.28
CA GLY A 173 -24.99 -13.50 26.96
C GLY A 173 -25.07 -13.39 28.48
N ARG A 174 -25.13 -12.19 29.05
CA ARG A 174 -25.32 -11.94 30.48
C ARG A 174 -26.67 -12.40 30.97
N ALA A 175 -27.72 -12.20 30.17
CA ALA A 175 -29.07 -12.72 30.50
C ALA A 175 -29.09 -14.26 30.49
N ALA A 176 -28.47 -14.91 29.51
CA ALA A 176 -28.35 -16.37 29.45
C ALA A 176 -27.50 -16.91 30.62
N HIS A 177 -26.42 -16.24 31.00
CA HIS A 177 -25.66 -16.58 32.20
C HIS A 177 -26.50 -16.48 33.47
N GLY A 178 -27.25 -15.39 33.68
CA GLY A 178 -28.15 -15.25 34.83
C GLY A 178 -29.17 -16.38 34.91
N LEU A 179 -29.75 -16.81 33.78
CA LEU A 179 -30.67 -17.94 33.73
C LEU A 179 -29.96 -19.27 34.06
N ALA A 180 -28.70 -19.46 33.62
CA ALA A 180 -27.92 -20.64 33.96
C ALA A 180 -27.57 -20.69 35.45
N VAL A 181 -27.36 -19.53 36.09
CA VAL A 181 -27.17 -19.42 37.55
C VAL A 181 -28.46 -19.83 38.31
N VAL A 182 -29.61 -19.28 37.90
CA VAL A 182 -30.89 -19.57 38.52
C VAL A 182 -31.26 -21.07 38.39
N SER A 183 -30.93 -21.70 37.26
CA SER A 183 -31.14 -23.12 37.04
C SER A 183 -30.14 -24.04 37.75
N GLY A 184 -29.14 -23.49 38.43
CA GLY A 184 -28.05 -24.22 39.09
C GLY A 184 -27.00 -24.82 38.13
N LEU A 185 -27.19 -24.74 36.83
CA LEU A 185 -26.30 -25.35 35.83
C LEU A 185 -25.00 -24.59 35.61
N ALA A 186 -24.93 -23.32 36.01
CA ALA A 186 -23.71 -22.52 35.91
C ALA A 186 -22.55 -23.04 36.77
N ARG A 187 -22.83 -23.88 37.77
CA ARG A 187 -21.80 -24.52 38.65
C ARG A 187 -21.03 -25.62 37.93
N THR A 188 -21.62 -26.25 36.90
CA THR A 188 -20.92 -27.30 36.15
C THR A 188 -19.79 -26.71 35.33
N ALA A 189 -18.59 -27.34 35.36
CA ALA A 189 -17.40 -26.88 34.62
C ALA A 189 -17.71 -26.61 33.14
N PHE A 190 -18.55 -27.44 32.52
CA PHE A 190 -18.95 -27.31 31.11
C PHE A 190 -19.66 -25.98 30.77
N VAL A 191 -20.62 -25.56 31.63
CA VAL A 191 -21.36 -24.29 31.44
C VAL A 191 -20.48 -23.12 31.89
N ALA A 192 -19.72 -23.25 32.97
CA ALA A 192 -18.80 -22.25 33.45
C ALA A 192 -17.77 -21.89 32.36
N ASN A 193 -17.17 -22.90 31.71
CA ASN A 193 -16.26 -22.70 30.59
C ASN A 193 -16.93 -21.98 29.40
N SER A 194 -18.20 -22.31 29.11
CA SER A 194 -18.97 -21.61 28.06
C SER A 194 -19.26 -20.16 28.41
N VAL A 195 -19.47 -19.84 29.70
CA VAL A 195 -19.64 -18.46 30.20
C VAL A 195 -18.32 -17.67 30.05
N ILE A 196 -17.20 -18.27 30.46
CA ILE A 196 -15.86 -17.67 30.34
C ILE A 196 -15.55 -17.36 28.85
N ASP A 197 -15.76 -18.35 27.96
CA ASP A 197 -15.53 -18.19 26.51
C ASP A 197 -16.42 -17.08 25.89
N MET A 198 -17.69 -17.04 26.32
CA MET A 198 -18.63 -16.01 25.86
C MET A 198 -18.17 -14.61 26.24
N TYR A 199 -17.82 -14.36 27.51
CA TYR A 199 -17.31 -13.06 27.94
C TYR A 199 -15.97 -12.72 27.32
N ALA A 200 -15.06 -13.70 27.16
CA ALA A 200 -13.79 -13.53 26.48
C ALA A 200 -13.95 -13.10 25.01
N LYS A 201 -14.93 -13.68 24.30
CA LYS A 201 -15.25 -13.29 22.90
C LYS A 201 -15.90 -11.92 22.82
N CYS A 202 -16.61 -11.50 23.85
CA CYS A 202 -17.23 -10.16 23.94
C CYS A 202 -16.25 -9.07 24.45
N GLY A 203 -15.01 -9.41 24.79
CA GLY A 203 -14.02 -8.44 25.27
C GLY A 203 -14.25 -7.98 26.73
N MET A 204 -15.03 -8.72 27.52
CA MET A 204 -15.41 -8.35 28.89
C MET A 204 -14.52 -9.05 29.91
N ILE A 205 -13.27 -8.55 30.07
CA ILE A 205 -12.24 -9.26 30.83
C ILE A 205 -12.53 -9.36 32.33
N ASP A 206 -13.17 -8.36 32.92
CA ASP A 206 -13.54 -8.36 34.33
C ASP A 206 -14.58 -9.46 34.61
N GLU A 207 -15.55 -9.63 33.72
CA GLU A 207 -16.53 -10.70 33.81
C GLU A 207 -15.92 -12.09 33.55
N VAL A 208 -14.91 -12.17 32.67
CA VAL A 208 -14.12 -13.41 32.48
C VAL A 208 -13.47 -13.83 33.80
N ARG A 209 -12.78 -12.88 34.45
CA ARG A 209 -12.11 -13.13 35.73
C ARG A 209 -13.11 -13.53 36.81
N LEU A 210 -14.21 -12.78 36.93
CA LEU A 210 -15.25 -13.07 37.90
C LEU A 210 -15.90 -14.44 37.67
N ALA A 211 -16.15 -14.81 36.40
CA ALA A 211 -16.69 -16.13 36.06
C ALA A 211 -15.71 -17.27 36.39
N PHE A 212 -14.44 -17.07 36.13
CA PHE A 212 -13.37 -18.00 36.47
C PHE A 212 -13.22 -18.15 37.98
N ASP A 213 -13.22 -17.05 38.75
CA ASP A 213 -13.07 -17.08 40.19
C ASP A 213 -14.26 -17.71 40.92
N ARG A 214 -15.47 -17.65 40.33
CA ARG A 214 -16.70 -18.27 40.84
C ARG A 214 -16.89 -19.74 40.43
N ALA A 215 -16.11 -20.25 39.49
CA ALA A 215 -16.15 -21.65 39.09
C ALA A 215 -15.72 -22.55 40.25
N GLU A 216 -16.58 -23.50 40.63
CA GLU A 216 -16.26 -24.44 41.71
C GLU A 216 -15.19 -25.43 41.31
N GLU A 217 -15.21 -25.92 40.09
CA GLU A 217 -14.22 -26.80 39.51
C GLU A 217 -13.54 -26.06 38.36
N ARG A 218 -12.22 -25.88 38.49
CA ARG A 218 -11.38 -25.25 37.45
C ARG A 218 -10.53 -26.32 36.79
N ASP A 219 -11.00 -26.76 35.64
CA ASP A 219 -10.28 -27.72 34.80
C ASP A 219 -9.23 -27.04 33.92
N GLU A 220 -8.45 -27.84 33.21
CA GLU A 220 -7.46 -27.39 32.24
C GLU A 220 -8.05 -26.42 31.17
N VAL A 221 -9.32 -26.68 30.76
CA VAL A 221 -10.03 -25.86 29.79
C VAL A 221 -10.32 -24.47 30.36
N SER A 222 -10.74 -24.37 31.64
CA SER A 222 -11.02 -23.10 32.32
C SER A 222 -9.78 -22.19 32.32
N TRP A 223 -8.61 -22.74 32.65
CA TRP A 223 -7.33 -22.05 32.68
C TRP A 223 -6.92 -21.58 31.28
N ASN A 224 -7.06 -22.46 30.27
CA ASN A 224 -6.72 -22.14 28.88
C ASN A 224 -7.61 -21.04 28.31
N LEU A 225 -8.89 -21.01 28.69
CA LEU A 225 -9.81 -19.94 28.31
C LEU A 225 -9.41 -18.60 28.95
N LEU A 226 -9.03 -18.60 30.23
CA LEU A 226 -8.56 -17.41 30.93
C LEU A 226 -7.28 -16.88 30.29
N LEU A 227 -6.30 -17.74 30.02
CA LEU A 227 -5.07 -17.39 29.31
C LEU A 227 -5.35 -16.79 27.93
N SER A 228 -6.19 -17.47 27.15
CA SER A 228 -6.57 -17.01 25.81
C SER A 228 -7.30 -15.67 25.83
N ALA A 229 -8.06 -15.39 26.89
CA ALA A 229 -8.75 -14.12 27.07
C ALA A 229 -7.76 -12.96 27.26
N TYR A 230 -6.78 -13.12 28.17
CA TYR A 230 -5.75 -12.09 28.39
C TYR A 230 -4.87 -11.87 27.17
N VAL A 231 -4.48 -12.94 26.46
CA VAL A 231 -3.73 -12.87 25.20
C VAL A 231 -4.50 -12.07 24.15
N ARG A 232 -5.80 -12.35 24.01
CA ARG A 232 -6.66 -11.66 23.03
C ARG A 232 -6.87 -10.18 23.34
N MET A 233 -6.82 -9.82 24.62
CA MET A 233 -6.92 -8.42 25.08
C MET A 233 -5.63 -7.64 24.97
N GLY A 234 -4.54 -8.27 24.51
CA GLY A 234 -3.23 -7.63 24.43
C GLY A 234 -2.56 -7.42 25.79
N TRP A 235 -2.83 -8.30 26.78
CA TRP A 235 -2.20 -8.27 28.11
C TRP A 235 -1.36 -9.52 28.36
N PRO A 236 -0.30 -9.71 27.58
CA PRO A 236 0.51 -10.92 27.64
C PRO A 236 1.27 -11.10 28.96
N GLU A 237 1.68 -10.00 29.62
CA GLU A 237 2.32 -10.06 30.93
C GLU A 237 1.41 -10.68 32.00
N VAL A 238 0.11 -10.32 31.96
CA VAL A 238 -0.89 -10.90 32.85
C VAL A 238 -1.11 -12.38 32.53
N ALA A 239 -1.11 -12.73 31.24
CA ALA A 239 -1.21 -14.13 30.81
C ALA A 239 -0.04 -14.98 31.31
N VAL A 240 1.18 -14.45 31.34
CA VAL A 240 2.36 -15.15 31.94
C VAL A 240 2.17 -15.36 33.46
N ASN A 241 1.63 -14.37 34.18
CA ASN A 241 1.32 -14.52 35.60
C ASN A 241 0.23 -15.59 35.85
N VAL A 242 -0.76 -15.66 34.97
CA VAL A 242 -1.81 -16.70 35.02
C VAL A 242 -1.20 -18.09 34.76
N LEU A 243 -0.23 -18.20 33.85
CA LEU A 243 0.50 -19.47 33.63
C LEU A 243 1.24 -19.95 34.87
N VAL A 244 1.95 -19.03 35.54
CA VAL A 244 2.64 -19.33 36.79
C VAL A 244 1.63 -19.77 37.85
N TRP A 245 0.49 -19.14 37.93
CA TRP A 245 -0.59 -19.49 38.85
C TRP A 245 -1.20 -20.87 38.53
N MET A 246 -1.49 -21.16 37.25
CA MET A 246 -1.92 -22.49 36.79
C MET A 246 -0.94 -23.59 37.21
N HIS A 247 0.36 -23.35 36.97
CA HIS A 247 1.40 -24.30 37.36
C HIS A 247 1.45 -24.52 38.88
N ARG A 248 1.38 -23.47 39.70
CA ARG A 248 1.33 -23.54 41.16
C ARG A 248 0.09 -24.25 41.68
N SER A 249 -1.01 -24.22 40.97
CA SER A 249 -2.25 -24.92 41.31
C SER A 249 -2.23 -26.42 40.95
N GLY A 250 -1.07 -26.93 40.45
CA GLY A 250 -0.90 -28.34 40.12
C GLY A 250 -1.55 -28.80 38.83
N VAL A 251 -2.05 -27.86 38.03
CA VAL A 251 -2.67 -28.16 36.71
C VAL A 251 -1.56 -28.37 35.70
N LYS A 252 -1.64 -29.45 34.93
CA LYS A 252 -0.64 -29.73 33.89
C LYS A 252 -0.73 -28.67 32.75
N LEU A 253 0.44 -28.20 32.32
CA LEU A 253 0.57 -27.33 31.19
C LEU A 253 0.51 -28.16 29.92
N ASP A 254 -0.45 -27.85 29.04
CA ASP A 254 -0.62 -28.51 27.75
C ASP A 254 0.02 -27.71 26.62
N ALA A 255 0.11 -28.31 25.45
CA ALA A 255 0.66 -27.66 24.25
C ALA A 255 -0.15 -26.43 23.83
N PHE A 256 -1.45 -26.41 24.10
CA PHE A 256 -2.34 -25.32 23.73
C PHE A 256 -2.12 -24.07 24.59
N ALA A 257 -1.99 -24.23 25.91
CA ALA A 257 -1.68 -23.17 26.85
C ALA A 257 -0.31 -22.53 26.54
N LEU A 258 0.71 -23.37 26.41
CA LEU A 258 2.08 -22.90 26.09
C LEU A 258 2.14 -22.24 24.72
N GLY A 259 1.52 -22.81 23.69
CA GLY A 259 1.48 -22.21 22.35
C GLY A 259 0.76 -20.85 22.33
N GLY A 260 -0.33 -20.71 23.08
CA GLY A 260 -1.06 -19.44 23.23
C GLY A 260 -0.20 -18.33 23.84
N ILE A 261 0.54 -18.62 24.88
CA ILE A 261 1.42 -17.64 25.56
C ILE A 261 2.66 -17.32 24.73
N LEU A 262 3.29 -18.31 24.12
CA LEU A 262 4.41 -18.10 23.22
C LEU A 262 4.04 -17.16 22.08
N LYS A 263 2.82 -17.34 21.52
CA LYS A 263 2.30 -16.45 20.50
C LYS A 263 2.07 -15.03 21.04
N ALA A 264 1.54 -14.87 22.25
CA ALA A 264 1.41 -13.56 22.87
C ALA A 264 2.75 -12.88 23.10
N CYS A 265 3.74 -13.62 23.60
CA CYS A 265 5.08 -13.10 23.83
C CYS A 265 5.85 -12.80 22.53
N SER A 266 5.39 -13.35 21.38
CA SER A 266 5.95 -12.96 20.07
C SER A 266 5.60 -11.54 19.65
N GLU A 267 4.63 -10.90 20.29
CA GLU A 267 4.17 -9.53 20.00
C GLU A 267 4.71 -8.50 21.00
N LEU A 268 5.47 -8.97 22.03
CA LEU A 268 6.12 -8.09 23.01
C LEU A 268 7.53 -7.75 22.56
N GLU A 269 7.78 -6.46 22.40
CA GLU A 269 9.13 -5.90 22.30
C GLU A 269 9.80 -6.03 23.68
N ASP A 270 11.07 -5.99 23.86
CA ASP A 270 11.87 -5.96 25.14
C ASP A 270 11.65 -7.03 26.23
N SER A 271 11.15 -8.21 25.91
CA SER A 271 10.92 -9.27 26.92
C SER A 271 11.82 -10.51 26.77
N GLU A 272 13.12 -10.34 26.56
CA GLU A 272 14.05 -11.45 26.35
C GLU A 272 14.08 -12.46 27.52
N ASP A 273 14.04 -11.97 28.76
CA ASP A 273 14.03 -12.85 29.97
C ASP A 273 12.74 -13.69 30.04
N VAL A 274 11.59 -13.11 29.65
CA VAL A 274 10.32 -13.85 29.61
C VAL A 274 10.37 -14.93 28.54
N ARG A 275 10.95 -14.63 27.36
CA ARG A 275 11.12 -15.61 26.27
C ARG A 275 12.01 -16.77 26.69
N ARG A 276 13.13 -16.49 27.35
CA ARG A 276 14.05 -17.54 27.89
C ARG A 276 13.39 -18.38 28.99
N MET A 277 12.61 -17.73 29.87
CA MET A 277 11.86 -18.43 30.91
C MET A 277 10.81 -19.38 30.33
N LEU A 278 10.04 -18.93 29.33
CA LEU A 278 9.04 -19.76 28.67
C LEU A 278 9.68 -20.92 27.91
N HIS A 279 10.80 -20.70 27.22
CA HIS A 279 11.56 -21.75 26.58
C HIS A 279 12.02 -22.81 27.62
N GLY A 280 12.55 -22.36 28.74
CA GLY A 280 12.90 -23.26 29.86
C GLY A 280 11.70 -24.04 30.42
N CYS A 281 10.52 -23.43 30.51
CA CYS A 281 9.28 -24.11 30.87
C CYS A 281 8.88 -25.18 29.85
N VAL A 282 8.96 -24.90 28.56
CA VAL A 282 8.67 -25.86 27.49
C VAL A 282 9.53 -27.10 27.60
N ILE A 283 10.86 -26.92 27.81
CA ILE A 283 11.81 -28.02 28.01
C ILE A 283 11.46 -28.84 29.26
N LYS A 284 11.17 -28.18 30.38
CA LYS A 284 10.83 -28.86 31.64
C LYS A 284 9.53 -29.67 31.56
N VAL A 285 8.57 -29.21 30.79
CA VAL A 285 7.28 -29.90 30.52
C VAL A 285 7.44 -31.04 29.52
N GLY A 286 8.57 -31.08 28.77
CA GLY A 286 8.84 -32.09 27.75
C GLY A 286 8.05 -31.89 26.45
N LEU A 287 7.69 -30.62 26.12
CA LEU A 287 6.98 -30.24 24.91
C LEU A 287 7.89 -29.56 23.87
N ASP A 288 9.19 -29.58 24.08
CA ASP A 288 10.21 -29.01 23.20
C ASP A 288 10.27 -29.67 21.82
N LEU A 289 9.84 -30.94 21.72
CA LEU A 289 9.75 -31.70 20.47
C LEU A 289 8.35 -31.67 19.85
N ASP A 290 7.37 -31.03 20.51
CA ASP A 290 6.03 -30.88 19.94
C ASP A 290 6.03 -29.88 18.77
N VAL A 291 5.41 -30.30 17.65
CA VAL A 291 5.41 -29.50 16.39
C VAL A 291 4.67 -28.18 16.53
N PHE A 292 3.58 -28.14 17.29
CA PHE A 292 2.77 -26.94 17.49
C PHE A 292 3.48 -25.94 18.40
N VAL A 293 4.00 -26.40 19.54
CA VAL A 293 4.77 -25.60 20.49
C VAL A 293 6.07 -25.10 19.82
N GLY A 294 6.79 -26.01 19.15
CA GLY A 294 8.01 -25.67 18.44
C GLY A 294 7.82 -24.64 17.34
N SER A 295 6.70 -24.72 16.55
CA SER A 295 6.43 -23.71 15.53
C SER A 295 6.13 -22.33 16.13
N THR A 296 5.46 -22.27 17.28
CA THR A 296 5.21 -21.00 17.99
C THR A 296 6.46 -20.44 18.66
N MET A 297 7.38 -21.32 19.15
CA MET A 297 8.69 -20.89 19.63
C MET A 297 9.56 -20.28 18.52
N VAL A 298 9.58 -20.93 17.34
CA VAL A 298 10.28 -20.40 16.16
C VAL A 298 9.71 -19.03 15.77
N ASP A 299 8.37 -18.87 15.76
CA ASP A 299 7.72 -17.57 15.45
C ASP A 299 8.08 -16.50 16.49
N MET A 300 8.08 -16.86 17.78
CA MET A 300 8.45 -15.97 18.88
C MET A 300 9.88 -15.43 18.73
N TYR A 301 10.85 -16.32 18.51
CA TYR A 301 12.24 -15.90 18.32
C TYR A 301 12.46 -15.14 17.03
N ALA A 302 11.88 -15.62 15.92
CA ALA A 302 12.05 -15.02 14.60
C ALA A 302 11.44 -13.60 14.50
N LYS A 303 10.37 -13.30 15.24
CA LYS A 303 9.77 -11.95 15.29
C LYS A 303 10.60 -10.96 16.09
N ASN A 304 11.32 -11.42 17.08
CA ASN A 304 12.07 -10.58 18.01
C ASN A 304 13.59 -10.57 17.73
N GLY A 305 14.02 -10.90 16.53
CA GLY A 305 15.42 -10.82 16.11
C GLY A 305 16.32 -11.98 16.57
N GLY A 306 15.81 -12.94 17.36
CA GLY A 306 16.56 -14.11 17.87
C GLY A 306 16.62 -15.24 16.83
N LEU A 307 17.21 -15.00 15.65
CA LEU A 307 17.26 -16.02 14.58
C LEU A 307 18.13 -17.21 14.90
N GLU A 308 19.21 -17.04 15.63
CA GLU A 308 20.08 -18.16 16.02
C GLU A 308 19.33 -19.14 16.92
N GLU A 309 18.56 -18.63 17.88
CA GLU A 309 17.70 -19.43 18.75
C GLU A 309 16.58 -20.09 17.94
N ALA A 310 15.97 -19.35 17.00
CA ALA A 310 14.96 -19.91 16.11
C ALA A 310 15.51 -21.08 15.28
N ILE A 311 16.72 -20.98 14.73
CA ILE A 311 17.42 -22.05 13.99
C ILE A 311 17.69 -23.25 14.89
N LYS A 312 18.14 -23.04 16.13
CA LYS A 312 18.38 -24.13 17.10
C LYS A 312 17.09 -24.89 17.41
N VAL A 313 16.00 -24.15 17.71
CA VAL A 313 14.67 -24.75 17.95
C VAL A 313 14.15 -25.46 16.70
N PHE A 314 14.29 -24.86 15.51
CA PHE A 314 13.92 -25.49 14.23
C PHE A 314 14.68 -26.81 14.02
N GLY A 315 15.97 -26.85 14.34
CA GLY A 315 16.82 -28.03 14.19
C GLY A 315 16.49 -29.15 15.17
N SER A 316 15.98 -28.85 16.37
CA SER A 316 15.68 -29.85 17.43
C SER A 316 14.40 -30.65 17.16
N ILE A 317 13.46 -30.11 16.31
CA ILE A 317 12.17 -30.75 16.09
C ILE A 317 12.30 -31.88 15.07
N PRO A 318 11.99 -33.15 15.44
CA PRO A 318 12.21 -34.29 14.57
C PRO A 318 11.27 -34.36 13.38
N SER A 319 9.99 -34.03 13.57
CA SER A 319 8.94 -34.10 12.54
C SER A 319 8.55 -32.70 12.08
N GLN A 320 9.40 -32.10 11.23
CA GLN A 320 9.13 -30.79 10.65
C GLN A 320 8.03 -30.85 9.59
N ASN A 321 7.02 -30.01 9.70
CA ASN A 321 5.93 -29.88 8.74
C ASN A 321 6.03 -28.56 7.95
N VAL A 322 5.14 -28.37 6.97
CA VAL A 322 5.10 -27.16 6.15
C VAL A 322 4.95 -25.86 6.96
N VAL A 323 4.28 -25.92 8.13
CA VAL A 323 4.04 -24.74 8.97
C VAL A 323 5.34 -24.24 9.58
N ILE A 324 6.14 -25.12 10.17
CA ILE A 324 7.44 -24.76 10.75
C ILE A 324 8.39 -24.17 9.69
N TYR A 325 8.45 -24.78 8.50
CA TYR A 325 9.25 -24.25 7.41
C TYR A 325 8.79 -22.84 7.00
N ASN A 326 7.47 -22.65 6.87
CA ASN A 326 6.91 -21.34 6.53
C ASN A 326 7.22 -20.29 7.60
N THR A 327 7.09 -20.65 8.89
CA THR A 327 7.40 -19.74 9.99
C THR A 327 8.87 -19.32 9.98
N MET A 328 9.77 -20.27 9.76
CA MET A 328 11.20 -19.98 9.69
C MET A 328 11.55 -19.09 8.49
N ILE A 329 11.07 -19.43 7.29
CA ILE A 329 11.29 -18.61 6.08
C ILE A 329 10.69 -17.19 6.24
N ALA A 330 9.49 -17.07 6.84
CA ALA A 330 8.87 -15.78 7.12
C ALA A 330 9.67 -14.95 8.15
N GLY A 331 10.34 -15.60 9.12
CA GLY A 331 11.26 -14.94 10.04
C GLY A 331 12.41 -14.25 9.29
N PHE A 332 13.03 -14.94 8.35
CA PHE A 332 14.09 -14.37 7.52
C PHE A 332 13.58 -13.23 6.61
N ALA A 333 12.34 -13.33 6.13
CA ALA A 333 11.73 -12.28 5.30
C ALA A 333 11.51 -10.96 6.05
N ARG A 334 11.23 -11.01 7.36
CA ARG A 334 10.99 -9.83 8.21
C ARG A 334 12.25 -9.03 8.52
N LEU A 335 13.42 -9.65 8.53
CA LEU A 335 14.71 -8.98 8.76
C LEU A 335 15.18 -8.14 7.57
N GLY A 336 14.26 -7.72 6.73
CA GLY A 336 14.45 -7.10 5.43
C GLY A 336 15.42 -5.93 5.32
N ASN A 337 15.79 -5.28 6.41
CA ASN A 337 16.70 -4.13 6.41
C ASN A 337 18.13 -4.47 6.85
N ASP A 338 18.38 -5.71 7.25
CA ASP A 338 19.73 -6.11 7.65
C ASP A 338 20.57 -6.48 6.40
N PRO A 339 21.71 -5.81 6.15
CA PRO A 339 22.48 -5.98 4.92
C PRO A 339 23.22 -7.33 4.81
N CYS A 340 23.12 -8.23 5.82
CA CYS A 340 23.90 -9.45 5.85
C CYS A 340 23.46 -10.46 4.78
N PRO A 341 24.27 -10.70 3.73
CA PRO A 341 23.94 -11.66 2.66
C PRO A 341 23.82 -13.11 3.16
N GLU A 342 24.49 -13.44 4.27
CA GLU A 342 24.54 -14.79 4.84
C GLU A 342 23.21 -15.25 5.39
N ILE A 343 22.47 -14.36 6.06
CA ILE A 343 21.13 -14.59 6.61
C ILE A 343 20.14 -14.95 5.50
N ARG A 344 20.25 -14.28 4.37
CA ARG A 344 19.37 -14.50 3.20
C ARG A 344 19.63 -15.84 2.52
N MET A 345 20.89 -16.25 2.46
CA MET A 345 21.26 -17.56 1.92
C MET A 345 20.74 -18.71 2.79
N GLU A 346 20.59 -18.48 4.10
CA GLU A 346 20.04 -19.48 5.00
C GLU A 346 18.55 -19.77 4.73
N ALA A 347 17.76 -18.75 4.41
CA ALA A 347 16.36 -18.95 3.96
C ALA A 347 16.28 -19.87 2.72
N VAL A 348 17.19 -19.67 1.75
CA VAL A 348 17.27 -20.50 0.54
C VAL A 348 17.71 -21.93 0.89
N ARG A 349 18.62 -22.12 1.86
CA ARG A 349 19.03 -23.44 2.36
C ARG A 349 17.87 -24.17 3.02
N ILE A 350 17.10 -23.48 3.86
CA ILE A 350 15.91 -24.03 4.53
C ILE A 350 14.86 -24.44 3.50
N TYR A 351 14.59 -23.60 2.50
CA TYR A 351 13.69 -23.95 1.42
C TYR A 351 14.18 -25.16 0.61
N SER A 352 15.48 -25.24 0.31
CA SER A 352 16.08 -26.38 -0.38
C SER A 352 15.99 -27.66 0.46
N ASN A 353 16.15 -27.55 1.81
CA ASN A 353 15.97 -28.68 2.74
C ASN A 353 14.52 -29.18 2.75
N MET A 354 13.53 -28.24 2.73
CA MET A 354 12.11 -28.56 2.61
C MET A 354 11.83 -29.42 1.37
N LEU A 355 12.38 -29.04 0.22
CA LEU A 355 12.23 -29.78 -1.05
C LEU A 355 12.92 -31.16 -1.00
N ARG A 356 14.14 -31.24 -0.44
CA ARG A 356 14.87 -32.51 -0.27
C ARG A 356 14.11 -33.51 0.61
N ARG A 357 13.44 -33.00 1.66
CA ARG A 357 12.58 -33.82 2.54
C ARG A 357 11.22 -34.16 1.91
N ARG A 358 10.96 -33.74 0.66
CA ARG A 358 9.71 -33.96 -0.08
C ARG A 358 8.48 -33.34 0.60
N ILE A 359 8.69 -32.29 1.39
CA ILE A 359 7.59 -31.51 1.98
C ILE A 359 7.10 -30.55 0.89
N ARG A 360 5.82 -30.68 0.53
CA ARG A 360 5.22 -29.85 -0.55
C ARG A 360 5.10 -28.41 -0.09
N PRO A 361 5.69 -27.43 -0.81
CA PRO A 361 5.51 -26.01 -0.52
C PRO A 361 4.03 -25.60 -0.63
N SER A 362 3.64 -24.62 0.18
CA SER A 362 2.33 -23.99 0.15
C SER A 362 2.41 -22.59 -0.45
N LYS A 363 1.26 -21.96 -0.71
CA LYS A 363 1.23 -20.56 -1.15
C LYS A 363 1.93 -19.61 -0.18
N PHE A 364 1.89 -19.87 1.12
CA PHE A 364 2.61 -19.10 2.14
C PHE A 364 4.12 -19.27 2.04
N THR A 365 4.59 -20.48 1.70
CA THR A 365 6.02 -20.73 1.45
C THR A 365 6.52 -19.86 0.31
N PHE A 366 5.80 -19.84 -0.81
CA PHE A 366 6.17 -19.05 -1.99
C PHE A 366 6.10 -17.56 -1.71
N LYS A 367 5.06 -17.08 -1.00
CA LYS A 367 4.96 -15.68 -0.59
C LYS A 367 6.21 -15.26 0.18
N SER A 368 6.56 -15.97 1.26
CA SER A 368 7.72 -15.61 2.09
C SER A 368 9.03 -15.75 1.33
N MET A 369 9.18 -16.74 0.44
CA MET A 369 10.37 -16.86 -0.41
C MET A 369 10.49 -15.71 -1.42
N LEU A 370 9.39 -15.23 -2.00
CA LEU A 370 9.39 -14.07 -2.87
C LEU A 370 9.71 -12.78 -2.10
N GLU A 371 9.27 -12.66 -0.84
CA GLU A 371 9.67 -11.56 0.06
C GLU A 371 11.18 -11.60 0.35
N VAL A 372 11.75 -12.77 0.65
CA VAL A 372 13.22 -12.94 0.80
C VAL A 372 13.94 -12.56 -0.49
N CYS A 373 13.42 -12.98 -1.64
CA CYS A 373 14.00 -12.65 -2.95
C CYS A 373 13.97 -11.13 -3.24
N ASN A 374 12.93 -10.42 -2.79
CA ASN A 374 12.85 -8.96 -2.91
C ASN A 374 13.99 -8.21 -2.23
N LEU A 375 14.63 -8.83 -1.24
CA LEU A 375 15.75 -8.28 -0.48
C LEU A 375 17.11 -8.65 -1.10
N THR A 376 17.11 -9.56 -2.07
CA THR A 376 18.33 -10.04 -2.73
C THR A 376 18.33 -9.62 -4.20
N ASN A 377 19.38 -8.97 -4.67
CA ASN A 377 19.55 -8.71 -6.11
C ASN A 377 19.92 -9.98 -6.93
N ALA A 378 19.59 -11.16 -6.42
CA ALA A 378 19.95 -12.44 -7.02
C ALA A 378 18.92 -12.91 -8.05
N VAL A 379 18.96 -12.39 -9.27
CA VAL A 379 18.03 -12.69 -10.39
C VAL A 379 17.86 -14.20 -10.64
N ARG A 380 18.90 -15.00 -10.46
CA ARG A 380 18.82 -16.46 -10.63
C ARG A 380 17.91 -17.14 -9.62
N CYS A 381 17.91 -16.69 -8.37
CA CYS A 381 17.08 -17.24 -7.31
C CYS A 381 15.59 -17.03 -7.59
N TRP A 382 15.21 -15.85 -8.06
CA TRP A 382 13.79 -15.53 -8.34
C TRP A 382 13.23 -16.38 -9.48
N ARG A 383 14.00 -16.53 -10.55
CA ARG A 383 13.58 -17.36 -11.70
C ARG A 383 13.37 -18.80 -11.27
N GLN A 384 14.18 -19.33 -10.35
CA GLN A 384 13.99 -20.67 -9.80
C GLN A 384 12.72 -20.75 -8.94
N ILE A 385 12.47 -19.77 -8.06
CA ILE A 385 11.25 -19.73 -7.25
C ILE A 385 10.02 -19.59 -8.15
N HIS A 386 10.05 -18.71 -9.16
CA HIS A 386 8.94 -18.58 -10.11
C HIS A 386 8.71 -19.89 -10.89
N ALA A 387 9.75 -20.58 -11.34
CA ALA A 387 9.62 -21.89 -11.96
C ALA A 387 8.97 -22.92 -11.01
N HIS A 388 9.32 -22.91 -9.73
CA HIS A 388 8.68 -23.75 -8.72
C HIS A 388 7.21 -23.38 -8.49
N VAL A 389 6.86 -22.09 -8.50
CA VAL A 389 5.45 -21.64 -8.44
C VAL A 389 4.63 -22.29 -9.54
N ILE A 390 5.15 -22.28 -10.77
CA ILE A 390 4.50 -22.92 -11.93
C ILE A 390 4.44 -24.45 -11.75
N LEU A 391 5.55 -25.09 -11.38
CA LEU A 391 5.62 -26.54 -11.21
C LEU A 391 4.66 -27.09 -10.14
N PHE A 392 4.42 -26.31 -9.07
CA PHE A 392 3.50 -26.70 -8.00
C PHE A 392 2.05 -26.27 -8.23
N GLY A 393 1.75 -25.57 -9.35
CA GLY A 393 0.40 -25.15 -9.75
C GLY A 393 -0.15 -23.98 -8.95
N PHE A 394 0.68 -23.01 -8.59
CA PHE A 394 0.26 -21.79 -7.88
C PHE A 394 0.30 -20.54 -8.77
N GLU A 395 0.44 -20.72 -10.08
CA GLU A 395 0.51 -19.60 -11.04
C GLU A 395 -0.78 -18.77 -11.11
N ASP A 396 -1.93 -19.40 -10.79
CA ASP A 396 -3.25 -18.77 -10.78
C ASP A 396 -3.64 -18.18 -9.41
N ASP A 397 -2.76 -18.24 -8.40
CA ASP A 397 -3.04 -17.69 -7.09
C ASP A 397 -2.83 -16.16 -7.08
N GLU A 398 -3.88 -15.39 -6.76
CA GLU A 398 -3.87 -13.92 -6.75
C GLU A 398 -2.75 -13.34 -5.85
N PHE A 399 -2.50 -13.97 -4.70
CA PHE A 399 -1.48 -13.53 -3.75
C PHE A 399 -0.06 -13.66 -4.32
N ILE A 400 0.19 -14.77 -4.99
CA ILE A 400 1.49 -15.04 -5.60
C ILE A 400 1.68 -14.18 -6.84
N GLY A 401 0.62 -13.99 -7.65
CA GLY A 401 0.62 -13.08 -8.78
C GLY A 401 1.04 -11.66 -8.39
N ASN A 402 0.44 -11.11 -7.34
CA ASN A 402 0.79 -9.79 -6.83
C ASN A 402 2.24 -9.72 -6.31
N ALA A 403 2.70 -10.75 -5.62
CA ALA A 403 4.08 -10.81 -5.13
C ALA A 403 5.09 -10.86 -6.28
N LEU A 404 4.80 -11.59 -7.37
CA LEU A 404 5.62 -11.65 -8.57
C LEU A 404 5.64 -10.32 -9.33
N ILE A 405 4.48 -9.65 -9.47
CA ILE A 405 4.40 -8.31 -10.09
C ILE A 405 5.32 -7.34 -9.34
N ASN A 406 5.23 -7.29 -8.01
CA ASN A 406 6.08 -6.43 -7.19
C ASN A 406 7.57 -6.79 -7.29
N LEU A 407 7.89 -8.09 -7.32
CA LEU A 407 9.26 -8.55 -7.44
C LEU A 407 9.88 -8.12 -8.77
N TYR A 408 9.23 -8.43 -9.89
CA TYR A 408 9.71 -8.08 -11.23
C TYR A 408 9.80 -6.56 -11.43
N SER A 409 8.87 -5.80 -10.83
CA SER A 409 8.89 -4.33 -10.83
C SER A 409 10.15 -3.76 -10.18
N LYS A 410 10.51 -4.23 -8.98
CA LYS A 410 11.70 -3.75 -8.24
C LYS A 410 13.02 -3.98 -8.99
N VAL A 411 13.04 -4.99 -9.84
CA VAL A 411 14.23 -5.37 -10.63
C VAL A 411 14.23 -4.75 -12.01
N ARG A 412 13.29 -3.87 -12.28
CA ARG A 412 13.10 -3.20 -13.57
C ARG A 412 12.76 -4.14 -14.74
N LEU A 413 12.28 -5.35 -14.46
CA LEU A 413 11.79 -6.30 -15.47
C LEU A 413 10.28 -6.12 -15.69
N VAL A 414 9.90 -4.97 -16.22
CA VAL A 414 8.51 -4.52 -16.35
C VAL A 414 7.69 -5.43 -17.26
N ASP A 415 8.28 -5.95 -18.33
CA ASP A 415 7.59 -6.85 -19.27
C ASP A 415 7.21 -8.18 -18.60
N ASP A 416 8.08 -8.71 -17.73
CA ASP A 416 7.77 -9.94 -16.97
C ASP A 416 6.72 -9.66 -15.90
N SER A 417 6.73 -8.47 -15.28
CA SER A 417 5.67 -7.99 -14.38
C SER A 417 4.31 -7.95 -15.09
N LEU A 418 4.27 -7.39 -16.30
CA LEU A 418 3.06 -7.31 -17.12
C LEU A 418 2.55 -8.71 -17.54
N ARG A 419 3.45 -9.63 -17.86
CA ARG A 419 3.07 -11.04 -18.14
C ARG A 419 2.42 -11.70 -16.93
N CYS A 420 2.96 -11.48 -15.71
CA CYS A 420 2.35 -11.99 -14.48
C CYS A 420 0.97 -11.38 -14.26
N PHE A 421 0.80 -10.07 -14.51
CA PHE A 421 -0.49 -9.39 -14.42
C PHE A 421 -1.54 -10.02 -15.33
N HIS A 422 -1.22 -10.24 -16.61
CA HIS A 422 -2.17 -10.85 -17.58
C HIS A 422 -2.47 -12.33 -17.30
N ARG A 423 -1.57 -13.07 -16.63
CA ARG A 423 -1.79 -14.44 -16.24
C ARG A 423 -2.68 -14.60 -15.02
N THR A 424 -2.78 -13.61 -14.17
CA THR A 424 -3.64 -13.65 -12.96
C THR A 424 -5.11 -13.68 -13.37
N PRO A 425 -5.88 -14.77 -13.10
CA PRO A 425 -7.21 -14.99 -13.69
C PRO A 425 -8.27 -14.01 -13.19
N LYS A 426 -8.14 -13.57 -11.93
CA LYS A 426 -9.03 -12.59 -11.30
C LYS A 426 -8.21 -11.41 -10.86
N GLN A 427 -8.20 -10.39 -11.69
CA GLN A 427 -7.55 -9.13 -11.37
C GLN A 427 -8.43 -8.34 -10.40
N ASN A 428 -8.07 -8.37 -9.13
CA ASN A 428 -8.69 -7.51 -8.11
C ASN A 428 -8.01 -6.15 -8.04
N ILE A 429 -8.53 -5.23 -7.25
CA ILE A 429 -7.97 -3.88 -7.12
C ILE A 429 -6.49 -3.90 -6.73
N LEU A 430 -6.08 -4.84 -5.85
CA LEU A 430 -4.69 -4.95 -5.42
C LEU A 430 -3.75 -5.31 -6.60
N THR A 431 -4.19 -6.19 -7.51
CA THR A 431 -3.42 -6.57 -8.72
C THR A 431 -3.24 -5.37 -9.66
N TRP A 432 -4.31 -4.61 -9.90
CA TRP A 432 -4.28 -3.40 -10.70
C TRP A 432 -3.38 -2.33 -10.09
N THR A 433 -3.54 -2.06 -8.79
CA THR A 433 -2.69 -1.11 -8.05
C THR A 433 -1.21 -1.49 -8.12
N SER A 434 -0.90 -2.79 -7.90
CA SER A 434 0.48 -3.28 -7.97
C SER A 434 1.10 -3.04 -9.34
N MET A 435 0.34 -3.27 -10.44
CA MET A 435 0.87 -3.08 -11.78
C MET A 435 1.00 -1.60 -12.16
N ILE A 436 0.01 -0.75 -11.79
CA ILE A 436 0.09 0.71 -11.97
C ILE A 436 1.32 1.26 -11.24
N THR A 437 1.50 0.89 -9.97
CA THR A 437 2.66 1.29 -9.17
C THR A 437 3.97 0.77 -9.77
N ALA A 438 3.97 -0.45 -10.32
CA ALA A 438 5.12 -1.03 -11.01
C ALA A 438 5.55 -0.17 -12.22
N PHE A 439 4.61 0.30 -13.02
CA PHE A 439 4.89 1.19 -14.13
C PHE A 439 5.46 2.53 -13.67
N VAL A 440 4.87 3.14 -12.63
CA VAL A 440 5.34 4.43 -12.07
C VAL A 440 6.77 4.31 -11.56
N HIS A 441 7.07 3.30 -10.75
CA HIS A 441 8.43 3.10 -10.19
C HIS A 441 9.50 2.81 -11.25
N ASN A 442 9.10 2.34 -12.43
CA ASN A 442 10.01 2.05 -13.54
C ASN A 442 9.99 3.12 -14.64
N GLU A 443 9.51 4.32 -14.34
CA GLU A 443 9.53 5.47 -15.27
C GLU A 443 8.66 5.27 -16.53
N HIS A 444 7.63 4.40 -16.46
CA HIS A 444 6.66 4.15 -17.52
C HIS A 444 5.29 4.73 -17.16
N SER A 445 5.28 5.98 -16.70
CA SER A 445 4.07 6.65 -16.19
C SER A 445 2.97 6.82 -17.24
N ASP A 446 3.32 6.86 -18.53
CA ASP A 446 2.38 6.82 -19.67
C ASP A 446 1.57 5.50 -19.69
N LYS A 447 2.25 4.36 -19.49
CA LYS A 447 1.61 3.04 -19.42
C LYS A 447 0.73 2.91 -18.17
N ALA A 448 1.16 3.52 -17.05
CA ALA A 448 0.36 3.56 -15.81
C ALA A 448 -0.99 4.26 -16.02
N LEU A 449 -1.00 5.42 -16.70
CA LEU A 449 -2.23 6.14 -17.02
C LEU A 449 -3.13 5.37 -17.99
N ASN A 450 -2.55 4.70 -18.98
CA ASN A 450 -3.32 3.85 -19.90
C ASN A 450 -3.95 2.68 -19.16
N LEU A 451 -3.19 2.01 -18.27
CA LEU A 451 -3.70 0.90 -17.46
C LEU A 451 -4.81 1.37 -16.51
N PHE A 452 -4.71 2.58 -15.95
CA PHE A 452 -5.79 3.16 -15.16
C PHE A 452 -7.07 3.42 -15.98
N ARG A 453 -6.94 3.84 -17.27
CA ARG A 453 -8.09 3.96 -18.16
C ARG A 453 -8.76 2.59 -18.38
N GLU A 454 -7.97 1.54 -18.61
CA GLU A 454 -8.49 0.17 -18.74
C GLU A 454 -9.21 -0.28 -17.48
N LEU A 455 -8.63 -0.05 -16.29
CA LEU A 455 -9.26 -0.36 -15.00
C LEU A 455 -10.69 0.19 -14.91
N ARG A 456 -10.91 1.43 -15.35
CA ARG A 456 -12.23 2.07 -15.30
C ARG A 456 -13.30 1.39 -16.17
N TYR A 457 -12.90 0.64 -17.20
CA TYR A 457 -13.84 -0.13 -18.04
C TYR A 457 -14.16 -1.52 -17.45
N THR A 458 -13.38 -2.01 -16.48
CA THR A 458 -13.60 -3.35 -15.89
C THR A 458 -14.69 -3.38 -14.82
N GLY A 459 -15.14 -2.23 -14.34
CA GLY A 459 -16.10 -2.11 -13.23
C GLY A 459 -15.47 -2.35 -11.83
N VAL A 460 -14.15 -2.49 -11.75
CA VAL A 460 -13.41 -2.52 -10.47
C VAL A 460 -13.23 -1.09 -10.01
N GLU A 461 -13.67 -0.76 -8.79
CA GLU A 461 -13.51 0.58 -8.23
C GLU A 461 -12.06 0.80 -7.76
N PRO A 462 -11.41 1.91 -8.15
CA PRO A 462 -10.11 2.30 -7.63
C PRO A 462 -10.16 2.52 -6.12
N ASP A 463 -9.06 2.28 -5.43
CA ASP A 463 -8.86 2.65 -4.03
C ASP A 463 -7.94 3.88 -3.88
N GLN A 464 -7.72 4.32 -2.64
CA GLN A 464 -6.83 5.45 -2.36
C GLN A 464 -5.37 5.22 -2.81
N PHE A 465 -4.89 3.97 -2.80
CA PHE A 465 -3.53 3.62 -3.23
C PHE A 465 -3.39 3.68 -4.74
N THR A 466 -4.41 3.19 -5.46
CA THR A 466 -4.49 3.32 -6.93
C THR A 466 -4.47 4.80 -7.32
N MET A 467 -5.31 5.62 -6.67
CA MET A 467 -5.40 7.04 -6.98
C MET A 467 -4.10 7.78 -6.68
N SER A 468 -3.45 7.50 -5.56
CA SER A 468 -2.13 8.04 -5.22
C SER A 468 -1.09 7.69 -6.29
N SER A 469 -1.03 6.43 -6.74
CA SER A 469 -0.10 5.98 -7.78
C SER A 469 -0.37 6.66 -9.13
N VAL A 470 -1.64 6.85 -9.49
CA VAL A 470 -2.03 7.56 -10.72
C VAL A 470 -1.66 9.04 -10.65
N MET A 471 -1.83 9.70 -9.51
CA MET A 471 -1.42 11.08 -9.29
C MET A 471 0.11 11.23 -9.39
N ASN A 472 0.86 10.26 -8.86
CA ASN A 472 2.32 10.23 -9.00
C ASN A 472 2.74 10.05 -10.47
N ALA A 473 2.02 9.21 -11.24
CA ALA A 473 2.25 9.09 -12.69
C ALA A 473 2.03 10.43 -13.43
N CYS A 474 0.99 11.18 -13.05
CA CYS A 474 0.76 12.52 -13.60
C CYS A 474 1.87 13.51 -13.21
N ALA A 475 2.38 13.41 -11.98
CA ALA A 475 3.49 14.22 -11.50
C ALA A 475 4.77 13.98 -12.32
N ASP A 476 5.11 12.71 -12.58
CA ASP A 476 6.29 12.32 -13.36
C ASP A 476 6.22 12.85 -14.80
N LEU A 477 5.06 12.71 -15.44
CA LEU A 477 4.85 13.19 -16.80
C LEU A 477 4.72 14.71 -16.87
N SER A 478 4.46 15.36 -15.74
CA SER A 478 4.26 16.81 -15.65
C SER A 478 3.23 17.34 -16.68
N MET A 479 2.09 16.65 -16.79
CA MET A 479 1.00 16.95 -17.74
C MET A 479 -0.12 17.73 -17.04
N PRO A 480 -0.23 19.06 -17.18
CA PRO A 480 -1.21 19.88 -16.45
C PRO A 480 -2.66 19.48 -16.67
N ILE A 481 -3.06 19.21 -17.92
CA ILE A 481 -4.44 18.85 -18.27
C ILE A 481 -4.82 17.49 -17.68
N ALA A 482 -3.93 16.50 -17.78
CA ALA A 482 -4.15 15.18 -17.18
C ALA A 482 -4.29 15.30 -15.65
N CYS A 483 -3.48 16.14 -15.02
CA CYS A 483 -3.55 16.41 -13.58
C CYS A 483 -4.90 16.99 -13.15
N GLU A 484 -5.42 17.98 -13.90
CA GLU A 484 -6.73 18.55 -13.63
C GLU A 484 -7.87 17.52 -13.80
N GLN A 485 -7.79 16.66 -14.81
CA GLN A 485 -8.77 15.58 -15.02
C GLN A 485 -8.77 14.56 -13.88
N ILE A 486 -7.59 14.14 -13.44
CA ILE A 486 -7.45 13.20 -12.33
C ILE A 486 -7.89 13.83 -11.00
N HIS A 487 -7.58 15.11 -10.77
CA HIS A 487 -8.09 15.84 -9.60
C HIS A 487 -9.62 15.93 -9.63
N CYS A 488 -10.22 16.30 -10.76
CA CYS A 488 -11.69 16.32 -10.90
C CYS A 488 -12.31 14.94 -10.62
N TYR A 489 -11.67 13.87 -11.10
CA TYR A 489 -12.12 12.51 -10.81
C TYR A 489 -12.02 12.20 -9.31
N ALA A 490 -10.90 12.54 -8.65
CA ALA A 490 -10.69 12.32 -7.23
C ALA A 490 -11.75 13.02 -6.36
N VAL A 491 -12.07 14.29 -6.68
CA VAL A 491 -13.12 15.05 -5.99
C VAL A 491 -14.49 14.40 -6.18
N LYS A 492 -14.86 14.02 -7.42
CA LYS A 492 -16.15 13.39 -7.72
C LYS A 492 -16.33 12.03 -7.05
N SER A 493 -15.25 11.30 -6.85
CA SER A 493 -15.23 9.98 -6.23
C SER A 493 -14.94 10.02 -4.71
N GLY A 494 -14.77 11.22 -4.13
CA GLY A 494 -14.54 11.40 -2.67
C GLY A 494 -13.13 11.05 -2.19
N PHE A 495 -12.15 10.93 -3.09
CA PHE A 495 -10.76 10.64 -2.71
C PHE A 495 -10.01 11.84 -2.14
N ASP A 496 -10.53 13.06 -2.28
CA ASP A 496 -10.01 14.29 -1.67
C ASP A 496 -10.07 14.29 -0.13
N GLN A 497 -10.84 13.37 0.47
CA GLN A 497 -10.93 13.18 1.91
C GLN A 497 -9.73 12.40 2.51
N PHE A 498 -8.94 11.72 1.68
CA PHE A 498 -7.82 10.90 2.14
C PHE A 498 -6.51 11.68 2.09
N THR A 499 -5.82 11.76 3.22
CA THR A 499 -4.51 12.44 3.35
C THR A 499 -3.49 11.94 2.32
N LEU A 500 -3.44 10.62 2.07
CA LEU A 500 -2.56 10.02 1.07
C LEU A 500 -2.78 10.61 -0.34
N CYS A 501 -4.04 10.72 -0.77
CA CYS A 501 -4.38 11.32 -2.05
C CYS A 501 -4.08 12.82 -2.08
N GLY A 502 -4.35 13.54 -0.99
CA GLY A 502 -4.02 14.95 -0.84
C GLY A 502 -2.52 15.20 -0.97
N ASN A 503 -1.69 14.37 -0.36
CA ASN A 503 -0.23 14.46 -0.48
C ASN A 503 0.24 14.24 -1.92
N SER A 504 -0.30 13.22 -2.60
CA SER A 504 0.02 12.97 -4.02
C SER A 504 -0.49 14.09 -4.94
N GLN A 505 -1.59 14.76 -4.60
CA GLN A 505 -2.07 15.94 -5.33
C GLN A 505 -1.14 17.14 -5.14
N ILE A 506 -0.64 17.39 -3.93
CA ILE A 506 0.36 18.45 -3.70
C ILE A 506 1.60 18.20 -4.56
N GLU A 507 2.10 16.97 -4.57
CA GLU A 507 3.24 16.56 -5.40
C GLU A 507 2.96 16.76 -6.89
N MET A 508 1.80 16.34 -7.35
CA MET A 508 1.36 16.48 -8.72
C MET A 508 1.33 17.95 -9.15
N TYR A 509 0.76 18.85 -8.33
CA TYR A 509 0.72 20.27 -8.63
C TYR A 509 2.08 20.94 -8.48
N ARG A 510 2.92 20.49 -7.55
CA ARG A 510 4.32 20.91 -7.46
C ARG A 510 5.07 20.61 -8.76
N CYS A 511 4.89 19.42 -9.32
CA CYS A 511 5.58 19.01 -10.55
C CYS A 511 5.07 19.71 -11.81
N THR A 512 3.81 20.17 -11.84
CA THR A 512 3.21 20.87 -12.98
C THR A 512 3.32 22.39 -12.88
N GLY A 513 3.91 22.93 -11.83
CA GLY A 513 4.13 24.37 -11.67
C GLY A 513 2.89 25.13 -11.20
N ASP A 514 1.87 24.48 -10.65
CA ASP A 514 0.69 25.15 -10.09
C ASP A 514 0.73 25.22 -8.56
N LEU A 515 1.55 26.13 -8.07
CA LEU A 515 1.68 26.36 -6.63
C LEU A 515 0.36 26.80 -5.96
N LYS A 516 -0.52 27.49 -6.69
CA LYS A 516 -1.81 27.94 -6.17
C LYS A 516 -2.74 26.74 -5.91
N ALA A 517 -2.78 25.78 -6.83
CA ALA A 517 -3.55 24.57 -6.65
C ALA A 517 -2.95 23.67 -5.54
N ALA A 518 -1.63 23.56 -5.46
CA ALA A 518 -0.94 22.84 -4.38
C ALA A 518 -1.32 23.41 -3.00
N LYS A 519 -1.28 24.73 -2.84
CA LYS A 519 -1.70 25.43 -1.60
C LYS A 519 -3.16 25.17 -1.25
N LYS A 520 -4.07 25.28 -2.21
CA LYS A 520 -5.51 24.99 -2.01
C LYS A 520 -5.74 23.55 -1.58
N THR A 521 -4.99 22.59 -2.14
CA THR A 521 -5.07 21.18 -1.76
C THR A 521 -4.60 21.00 -0.33
N PHE A 522 -3.44 21.58 0.04
CA PHE A 522 -2.92 21.52 1.41
C PHE A 522 -3.93 22.08 2.45
N GLU A 523 -4.60 23.18 2.14
CA GLU A 523 -5.60 23.80 3.03
C GLU A 523 -6.90 22.95 3.16
N ARG A 524 -7.16 22.02 2.23
CA ARG A 524 -8.36 21.16 2.22
C ARG A 524 -8.17 19.80 2.89
N ILE A 525 -6.93 19.33 3.07
CA ILE A 525 -6.65 18.03 3.70
C ILE A 525 -7.19 18.04 5.13
N PRO A 526 -8.09 17.11 5.51
CA PRO A 526 -8.73 17.12 6.83
C PRO A 526 -7.76 16.88 7.99
N SER A 527 -6.75 16.04 7.79
CA SER A 527 -5.71 15.75 8.78
C SER A 527 -4.35 15.81 8.11
N LEU A 528 -3.62 16.88 8.36
CA LEU A 528 -2.27 17.07 7.85
C LEU A 528 -1.29 16.21 8.65
N ASP A 529 -0.54 15.37 7.95
CA ASP A 529 0.56 14.58 8.49
C ASP A 529 1.93 15.27 8.26
N THR A 530 2.98 14.72 8.82
CA THR A 530 4.35 15.20 8.63
C THR A 530 4.73 15.34 7.16
N PHE A 531 4.26 14.41 6.33
CA PHE A 531 4.56 14.39 4.91
C PHE A 531 3.85 15.53 4.15
N SER A 532 2.58 15.83 4.49
CA SER A 532 1.82 16.97 3.92
C SER A 532 2.56 18.29 4.12
N TRP A 533 3.02 18.52 5.36
CA TRP A 533 3.78 19.74 5.70
C TRP A 533 5.09 19.81 4.92
N SER A 534 5.85 18.72 4.92
CA SER A 534 7.16 18.67 4.24
C SER A 534 7.04 18.87 2.74
N GLN A 535 6.03 18.27 2.11
CA GLN A 535 5.73 18.44 0.68
C GLN A 535 5.39 19.89 0.33
N MET A 536 4.62 20.56 1.18
CA MET A 536 4.25 21.96 0.92
C MET A 536 5.45 22.91 1.13
N VAL A 537 6.31 22.65 2.14
CA VAL A 537 7.58 23.38 2.32
C VAL A 537 8.46 23.24 1.08
N LEU A 538 8.63 22.00 0.58
CA LEU A 538 9.40 21.74 -0.64
C LEU A 538 8.78 22.43 -1.87
N SER A 539 7.44 22.41 -1.96
CA SER A 539 6.72 23.09 -3.06
C SER A 539 7.03 24.59 -3.10
N TYR A 540 7.01 25.25 -1.97
CA TYR A 540 7.40 26.66 -1.90
C TYR A 540 8.87 26.86 -2.25
N ALA A 541 9.78 26.03 -1.74
CA ALA A 541 11.23 26.13 -1.98
C ALA A 541 11.56 26.02 -3.48
N VAL A 542 11.03 25.00 -4.16
CA VAL A 542 11.34 24.73 -5.58
C VAL A 542 10.76 25.81 -6.51
N HIS A 543 9.65 26.45 -6.10
CA HIS A 543 9.00 27.53 -6.87
C HIS A 543 9.56 28.94 -6.59
N GLY A 544 10.59 29.08 -5.76
CA GLY A 544 11.23 30.37 -5.47
C GLY A 544 10.47 31.23 -4.45
N HIS A 545 9.66 30.57 -3.58
CA HIS A 545 8.93 31.19 -2.47
C HIS A 545 9.56 30.77 -1.13
N GLU A 546 10.83 31.03 -0.97
CA GLU A 546 11.65 30.49 0.12
C GLU A 546 11.23 31.06 1.49
N ARG A 547 10.82 32.33 1.55
CA ARG A 547 10.31 32.95 2.80
C ARG A 547 9.08 32.21 3.32
N GLU A 548 8.16 31.89 2.42
CA GLU A 548 6.96 31.12 2.73
C GLU A 548 7.32 29.71 3.16
N ALA A 549 8.32 29.08 2.54
CA ALA A 549 8.83 27.77 2.93
C ALA A 549 9.35 27.77 4.38
N LEU A 550 10.22 28.75 4.73
CA LEU A 550 10.77 28.86 6.07
C LEU A 550 9.71 29.20 7.11
N LEU A 551 8.74 30.06 6.78
CA LEU A 551 7.61 30.36 7.66
C LEU A 551 6.74 29.13 7.89
N LEU A 552 6.47 28.36 6.86
CA LEU A 552 5.67 27.14 6.97
C LEU A 552 6.39 26.06 7.81
N PHE A 553 7.70 25.90 7.65
CA PHE A 553 8.50 25.02 8.48
C PHE A 553 8.49 25.43 9.95
N LYS A 554 8.63 26.74 10.22
CA LYS A 554 8.49 27.27 11.58
C LYS A 554 7.11 26.94 12.16
N LYS A 555 6.05 27.13 11.38
CA LYS A 555 4.67 26.80 11.79
C LYS A 555 4.50 25.31 12.08
N MET A 556 5.10 24.43 11.25
CA MET A 556 5.12 22.98 11.47
C MET A 556 5.71 22.63 12.85
N ARG A 557 6.82 23.27 13.20
CA ARG A 557 7.49 23.09 14.50
C ARG A 557 6.63 23.63 15.65
N ASP A 558 6.03 24.81 15.48
CA ASP A 558 5.18 25.45 16.50
C ASP A 558 3.89 24.64 16.77
N CYS A 559 3.40 23.90 15.77
CA CYS A 559 2.26 22.98 15.90
C CYS A 559 2.65 21.61 16.50
N SER A 560 3.87 21.42 16.96
CA SER A 560 4.39 20.15 17.52
C SER A 560 4.22 18.95 16.57
N VAL A 561 4.22 19.18 15.26
CA VAL A 561 4.23 18.11 14.27
C VAL A 561 5.62 17.48 14.25
N MET A 562 5.69 16.15 14.27
CA MET A 562 6.97 15.45 14.25
C MET A 562 7.74 15.79 12.98
N ILE A 563 8.96 16.29 13.11
CA ILE A 563 9.80 16.67 11.98
C ILE A 563 10.56 15.42 11.52
N ASN A 564 10.53 15.17 10.21
CA ASN A 564 11.26 14.08 9.58
C ASN A 564 12.44 14.61 8.76
N GLU A 565 13.27 13.69 8.31
CA GLU A 565 14.41 13.98 7.44
C GLU A 565 14.01 14.79 6.19
N PHE A 566 12.88 14.44 5.58
CA PHE A 566 12.40 15.11 4.37
C PHE A 566 12.04 16.58 4.59
N ALA A 567 11.54 16.96 5.77
CA ALA A 567 11.27 18.35 6.12
C ALA A 567 12.57 19.17 6.19
N PHE A 568 13.64 18.61 6.77
CA PHE A 568 14.96 19.25 6.77
C PHE A 568 15.53 19.43 5.35
N LEU A 569 15.40 18.40 4.51
CA LEU A 569 15.81 18.51 3.10
C LEU A 569 15.10 19.69 2.42
N ALA A 570 13.78 19.80 2.59
CA ALA A 570 12.99 20.87 1.99
C ALA A 570 13.45 22.26 2.44
N VAL A 571 13.78 22.42 3.72
CA VAL A 571 14.29 23.69 4.28
C VAL A 571 15.69 24.00 3.77
N LEU A 572 16.58 23.01 3.71
CA LEU A 572 17.94 23.22 3.18
C LEU A 572 17.93 23.60 1.70
N VAL A 573 17.01 23.03 0.91
CA VAL A 573 16.77 23.47 -0.48
C VAL A 573 16.32 24.93 -0.53
N ALA A 574 15.41 25.35 0.37
CA ALA A 574 14.99 26.76 0.44
C ALA A 574 16.17 27.68 0.80
N CYS A 575 16.98 27.32 1.79
CA CYS A 575 18.17 28.08 2.18
C CYS A 575 19.20 28.17 1.04
N SER A 576 19.44 27.05 0.32
CA SER A 576 20.35 26.98 -0.83
C SER A 576 19.90 27.93 -1.95
N HIS A 577 18.62 27.96 -2.28
CA HIS A 577 18.08 28.81 -3.33
C HIS A 577 18.16 30.31 -3.02
N GLN A 578 18.15 30.69 -1.75
CA GLN A 578 18.31 32.08 -1.30
C GLN A 578 19.74 32.49 -0.95
N GLY A 579 20.65 31.55 -0.80
CA GLY A 579 21.99 31.82 -0.31
C GLY A 579 22.03 32.17 1.19
N LEU A 580 21.10 31.66 2.00
CA LEU A 580 21.00 31.92 3.44
C LEU A 580 21.94 31.00 4.22
N ILE A 581 23.25 31.36 4.26
CA ILE A 581 24.29 30.51 4.86
C ILE A 581 24.00 30.22 6.34
N ASP A 582 23.82 31.27 7.13
CA ASP A 582 23.66 31.13 8.60
C ASP A 582 22.42 30.34 8.99
N GLU A 583 21.32 30.49 8.25
CA GLU A 583 20.10 29.71 8.48
C GLU A 583 20.28 28.26 8.01
N GLY A 584 20.93 28.04 6.87
CA GLY A 584 21.23 26.72 6.36
C GLY A 584 22.08 25.91 7.33
N PHE A 585 23.17 26.47 7.86
CA PHE A 585 24.01 25.80 8.85
C PHE A 585 23.27 25.55 10.16
N ARG A 586 22.48 26.50 10.67
CA ARG A 586 21.65 26.28 11.88
C ARG A 586 20.68 25.12 11.71
N HIS A 587 20.00 25.01 10.57
CA HIS A 587 19.09 23.92 10.30
C HIS A 587 19.84 22.58 10.10
N TYR A 588 20.99 22.59 9.47
CA TYR A 588 21.85 21.43 9.30
C TYR A 588 22.38 20.91 10.66
N GLU A 589 22.87 21.81 11.52
CA GLU A 589 23.33 21.48 12.86
C GLU A 589 22.19 20.95 13.74
N SER A 590 21.01 21.60 13.71
CA SER A 590 19.82 21.13 14.44
C SER A 590 19.41 19.73 13.97
N MET A 591 19.47 19.44 12.66
CA MET A 591 19.16 18.11 12.14
C MET A 591 20.06 17.01 12.74
N VAL A 592 21.36 17.33 12.90
CA VAL A 592 22.34 16.35 13.42
C VAL A 592 22.30 16.29 14.96
N SER A 593 22.28 17.45 15.65
CA SER A 593 22.41 17.53 17.11
C SER A 593 21.11 17.26 17.84
N ASP A 594 19.98 17.88 17.38
CA ASP A 594 18.71 17.81 18.09
C ASP A 594 17.87 16.58 17.70
N TYR A 595 18.01 16.15 16.44
CA TYR A 595 17.21 15.06 15.89
C TYR A 595 18.02 13.79 15.59
N SER A 596 19.35 13.84 15.72
CA SER A 596 20.26 12.70 15.52
C SER A 596 20.15 12.06 14.11
N PHE A 597 19.75 12.82 13.10
CA PHE A 597 19.70 12.34 11.72
C PHE A 597 21.10 12.31 11.11
N VAL A 598 21.42 11.25 10.38
CA VAL A 598 22.70 11.09 9.70
C VAL A 598 22.63 11.75 8.31
N PRO A 599 23.45 12.77 8.02
CA PRO A 599 23.44 13.42 6.72
C PRO A 599 23.87 12.48 5.60
N ASP A 600 23.05 12.33 4.57
CA ASP A 600 23.37 11.64 3.33
C ASP A 600 23.86 12.62 2.24
N VAL A 601 24.16 12.10 1.06
CA VAL A 601 24.60 12.87 -0.12
C VAL A 601 23.66 14.03 -0.46
N LYS A 602 22.37 13.91 -0.21
CA LYS A 602 21.36 14.93 -0.56
C LYS A 602 21.52 16.17 0.32
N TYR A 603 21.70 15.99 1.63
CA TYR A 603 21.89 17.10 2.58
C TYR A 603 23.21 17.79 2.38
N ILE A 604 24.29 17.00 2.20
CA ILE A 604 25.62 17.55 1.87
C ILE A 604 25.55 18.30 0.54
N GLY A 605 24.85 17.75 -0.47
CA GLY A 605 24.65 18.42 -1.76
C GLY A 605 23.94 19.77 -1.65
N CYS A 606 22.91 19.88 -0.78
CA CYS A 606 22.25 21.16 -0.51
C CYS A 606 23.19 22.18 0.14
N MET A 607 24.04 21.74 1.08
CA MET A 607 25.02 22.63 1.74
C MET A 607 26.13 23.08 0.78
N VAL A 608 26.62 22.19 -0.08
CA VAL A 608 27.55 22.50 -1.15
C VAL A 608 26.95 23.49 -2.15
N ASP A 609 25.66 23.30 -2.52
CA ASP A 609 24.97 24.24 -3.42
C ASP A 609 24.76 25.61 -2.75
N LEU A 610 24.46 25.64 -1.45
CA LEU A 610 24.33 26.86 -0.65
C LEU A 610 25.63 27.67 -0.62
N LEU A 611 26.74 27.00 -0.29
CA LEU A 611 28.08 27.64 -0.29
C LEU A 611 28.52 28.09 -1.70
N GLY A 612 28.17 27.23 -2.69
CA GLY A 612 28.38 27.54 -4.09
C GLY A 612 27.57 28.74 -4.57
N HIS A 613 26.35 28.90 -4.12
CA HIS A 613 25.50 30.06 -4.45
C HIS A 613 26.16 31.39 -4.05
N VAL A 614 26.73 31.44 -2.86
CA VAL A 614 27.34 32.67 -2.32
C VAL A 614 28.79 32.87 -2.81
N GLY A 615 29.33 31.94 -3.58
CA GLY A 615 30.68 32.00 -4.12
C GLY A 615 31.81 31.53 -3.19
N LYS A 616 31.44 30.89 -2.06
CA LYS A 616 32.38 30.28 -1.11
C LYS A 616 32.82 28.89 -1.59
N VAL A 617 33.43 28.86 -2.77
CA VAL A 617 33.77 27.59 -3.45
C VAL A 617 34.82 26.78 -2.67
N ALA A 618 35.78 27.49 -2.00
CA ALA A 618 36.78 26.83 -1.16
C ALA A 618 36.14 26.12 0.04
N ASP A 619 35.29 26.84 0.77
CA ASP A 619 34.60 26.28 1.94
C ASP A 619 33.72 25.09 1.55
N ALA A 620 33.12 25.11 0.34
CA ALA A 620 32.33 24.01 -0.19
C ALA A 620 33.19 22.77 -0.52
N GLU A 621 34.41 22.95 -1.05
CA GLU A 621 35.35 21.85 -1.28
C GLU A 621 35.79 21.21 0.05
N ASP A 622 36.14 22.06 1.05
CA ASP A 622 36.50 21.57 2.38
C ASP A 622 35.36 20.83 3.08
N PHE A 623 34.14 21.30 2.88
CA PHE A 623 32.94 20.64 3.42
C PHE A 623 32.71 19.24 2.82
N ILE A 624 32.94 19.07 1.49
CA ILE A 624 32.88 17.75 0.85
C ILE A 624 33.97 16.84 1.44
N ASN A 625 35.21 17.31 1.54
CA ASN A 625 36.34 16.51 2.02
C ASN A 625 36.17 16.10 3.51
N SER A 626 35.51 16.92 4.32
CA SER A 626 35.23 16.61 5.73
C SER A 626 34.00 15.70 5.96
N SER A 627 33.16 15.55 4.96
CA SER A 627 31.89 14.78 5.07
C SER A 627 32.08 13.27 5.02
N GLY A 628 33.22 12.75 4.60
CA GLY A 628 33.46 11.32 4.33
C GLY A 628 32.80 10.80 3.03
N LEU A 629 32.17 11.69 2.24
CA LEU A 629 31.51 11.37 0.97
C LEU A 629 32.28 11.89 -0.26
N GLU A 630 33.58 12.03 -0.14
CA GLU A 630 34.50 12.58 -1.17
C GLU A 630 34.54 11.77 -2.47
N ASN A 631 34.04 10.54 -2.49
CA ASN A 631 33.98 9.66 -3.65
C ASN A 631 32.63 9.75 -4.40
N ASP A 632 31.70 10.58 -3.94
CA ASP A 632 30.41 10.75 -4.61
C ASP A 632 30.50 11.84 -5.68
N ALA A 633 30.27 11.47 -6.93
CA ALA A 633 30.39 12.38 -8.08
C ALA A 633 29.33 13.49 -8.07
N VAL A 634 28.15 13.29 -7.47
CA VAL A 634 27.04 14.27 -7.44
C VAL A 634 27.47 15.54 -6.71
N LEU A 635 28.21 15.41 -5.62
CA LEU A 635 28.74 16.55 -4.85
C LEU A 635 29.72 17.36 -5.68
N TRP A 636 30.64 16.69 -6.39
CA TRP A 636 31.65 17.34 -7.24
C TRP A 636 31.02 18.00 -8.48
N HIS A 637 29.93 17.41 -9.04
CA HIS A 637 29.18 18.06 -10.10
C HIS A 637 28.53 19.37 -9.62
N THR A 638 27.99 19.37 -8.39
CA THR A 638 27.40 20.57 -7.78
C THR A 638 28.47 21.65 -7.58
N LEU A 639 29.63 21.28 -7.05
CA LEU A 639 30.75 22.20 -6.85
C LEU A 639 31.32 22.71 -8.19
N LEU A 640 31.45 21.86 -9.21
CA LEU A 640 31.88 22.22 -10.53
C LEU A 640 31.01 23.30 -11.17
N ARG A 641 29.68 23.17 -10.96
CA ARG A 641 28.72 24.19 -11.40
C ARG A 641 28.97 25.53 -10.72
N ALA A 642 29.19 25.53 -9.40
CA ALA A 642 29.53 26.75 -8.66
C ALA A 642 30.82 27.40 -9.16
N CYS A 643 31.88 26.62 -9.38
CA CYS A 643 33.14 27.12 -9.99
C CYS A 643 32.92 27.84 -11.34
N ARG A 644 32.01 27.27 -12.16
CA ARG A 644 31.73 27.83 -13.50
C ARG A 644 30.93 29.14 -13.40
N ILE A 645 29.97 29.24 -12.48
CA ILE A 645 29.16 30.45 -12.25
C ILE A 645 30.06 31.60 -11.74
N HIS A 646 30.96 31.31 -10.81
CA HIS A 646 31.83 32.31 -10.19
C HIS A 646 33.17 32.54 -10.93
N GLY A 647 33.40 31.83 -12.05
CA GLY A 647 34.57 32.02 -12.91
C GLY A 647 35.87 31.45 -12.34
N ASP A 648 35.83 30.58 -11.32
CA ASP A 648 37.00 29.88 -10.77
C ASP A 648 37.44 28.74 -11.71
N LYS A 649 38.12 29.09 -12.78
CA LYS A 649 38.51 28.17 -13.85
C LYS A 649 39.53 27.12 -13.39
N ASP A 650 40.51 27.53 -12.57
CA ASP A 650 41.61 26.65 -12.16
C ASP A 650 41.11 25.54 -11.22
N ARG A 651 40.26 25.88 -10.27
CA ARG A 651 39.64 24.90 -9.40
C ARG A 651 38.64 24.04 -10.17
N GLY A 652 37.83 24.65 -11.06
CA GLY A 652 36.88 23.93 -11.92
C GLY A 652 37.57 22.87 -12.79
N ILE A 653 38.76 23.15 -13.33
CA ILE A 653 39.55 22.18 -14.10
C ILE A 653 39.98 20.99 -13.23
N LYS A 654 40.52 21.24 -12.02
CA LYS A 654 40.92 20.16 -11.09
C LYS A 654 39.74 19.26 -10.72
N ILE A 655 38.59 19.86 -10.43
CA ILE A 655 37.35 19.12 -10.11
C ILE A 655 36.86 18.33 -11.32
N GLY A 656 36.90 18.91 -12.52
CA GLY A 656 36.53 18.22 -13.74
C GLY A 656 37.43 17.01 -14.05
N GLU A 657 38.74 17.12 -13.81
CA GLU A 657 39.68 15.99 -13.91
C GLU A 657 39.34 14.90 -12.86
N LYS A 658 39.03 15.27 -11.61
CA LYS A 658 38.60 14.33 -10.57
C LYS A 658 37.31 13.62 -10.96
N LEU A 659 36.31 14.31 -11.51
CA LEU A 659 35.07 13.74 -11.99
C LEU A 659 35.27 12.72 -13.11
N MET A 660 36.20 12.97 -14.04
CA MET A 660 36.57 11.99 -15.07
C MET A 660 37.15 10.70 -14.50
N MET A 661 37.78 10.76 -13.33
CA MET A 661 38.32 9.59 -12.64
C MET A 661 37.20 8.85 -11.89
N LEU A 662 36.26 9.58 -11.25
CA LEU A 662 35.12 9.01 -10.51
C LEU A 662 34.10 8.38 -11.45
N GLU A 663 33.80 9.05 -12.56
CA GLU A 663 32.80 8.62 -13.56
C GLU A 663 33.40 8.53 -14.97
N PRO A 664 34.19 7.50 -15.27
CA PRO A 664 34.91 7.40 -16.55
C PRO A 664 34.01 7.25 -17.79
N PHE A 665 32.70 6.94 -17.60
CA PHE A 665 31.75 6.72 -18.69
C PHE A 665 30.59 7.73 -18.70
N ALA A 666 30.62 8.79 -17.89
CA ALA A 666 29.63 9.84 -17.87
C ALA A 666 29.96 10.95 -18.88
N ALA A 667 29.21 11.04 -19.99
CA ALA A 667 29.43 12.05 -21.04
C ALA A 667 29.35 13.49 -20.49
N SER A 668 28.54 13.76 -19.47
CA SER A 668 28.39 15.06 -18.81
C SER A 668 29.67 15.60 -18.26
N SER A 669 30.51 14.78 -17.61
CA SER A 669 31.79 15.15 -17.02
C SER A 669 32.79 15.61 -18.10
N TYR A 670 32.83 14.89 -19.25
CA TYR A 670 33.69 15.26 -20.39
C TYR A 670 33.25 16.55 -21.06
N VAL A 671 31.94 16.76 -21.24
CA VAL A 671 31.41 17.99 -21.83
C VAL A 671 31.69 19.20 -20.95
N MET A 672 31.50 19.07 -19.63
CA MET A 672 31.78 20.16 -18.70
C MET A 672 33.26 20.52 -18.68
N LEU A 673 34.15 19.53 -18.61
CA LEU A 673 35.60 19.77 -18.62
C LEU A 673 36.07 20.35 -19.96
N TYR A 674 35.53 19.87 -21.09
CA TYR A 674 35.78 20.45 -22.41
C TYR A 674 35.44 21.94 -22.44
N ASN A 675 34.26 22.32 -21.95
CA ASN A 675 33.84 23.71 -21.91
C ASN A 675 34.77 24.57 -21.01
N LEU A 676 35.18 24.06 -19.85
CA LEU A 676 36.10 24.74 -18.94
C LEU A 676 37.49 24.96 -19.56
N TYR A 677 38.01 23.96 -20.28
CA TYR A 677 39.28 24.14 -21.01
C TYR A 677 39.16 25.17 -22.14
N MET A 678 38.01 25.18 -22.86
CA MET A 678 37.75 26.21 -23.87
C MET A 678 37.66 27.60 -23.26
N ASP A 679 36.95 27.76 -22.14
CA ASP A 679 36.81 29.04 -21.42
C ASP A 679 38.14 29.51 -20.78
N ALA A 680 39.04 28.58 -20.48
CA ALA A 680 40.40 28.85 -19.99
C ALA A 680 41.45 29.07 -21.13
N GLY A 681 41.03 28.99 -22.40
CA GLY A 681 41.91 29.09 -23.54
C GLY A 681 42.84 27.88 -23.77
N LYS A 682 42.64 26.78 -23.06
CA LYS A 682 43.48 25.56 -23.15
C LYS A 682 42.95 24.62 -24.25
N ILE A 683 42.99 25.10 -25.51
CA ILE A 683 42.37 24.44 -26.68
C ILE A 683 42.92 23.01 -26.91
N SER A 684 44.21 22.77 -26.71
CA SER A 684 44.80 21.43 -26.89
C SER A 684 44.21 20.40 -25.92
N LEU A 685 44.01 20.76 -24.67
CA LEU A 685 43.42 19.90 -23.64
C LEU A 685 41.93 19.66 -23.92
N ALA A 686 41.22 20.70 -24.36
CA ALA A 686 39.81 20.57 -24.75
C ALA A 686 39.65 19.54 -25.89
N MET A 687 40.46 19.64 -26.95
CA MET A 687 40.40 18.70 -28.07
C MET A 687 40.78 17.28 -27.66
N ARG A 688 41.72 17.10 -26.74
CA ARG A 688 42.07 15.80 -26.16
C ARG A 688 40.89 15.19 -25.39
N THR A 689 40.23 15.96 -24.54
CA THR A 689 39.04 15.52 -23.79
C THR A 689 37.92 15.08 -24.73
N ARG A 690 37.67 15.82 -25.81
CA ARG A 690 36.69 15.47 -26.85
C ARG A 690 37.09 14.19 -27.59
N GLY A 691 38.37 13.98 -27.87
CA GLY A 691 38.92 12.75 -28.46
C GLY A 691 38.64 11.54 -27.56
N GLN A 692 38.95 11.63 -26.26
CA GLN A 692 38.69 10.58 -25.26
C GLN A 692 37.23 10.24 -25.15
N MET A 693 36.31 11.21 -25.20
CA MET A 693 34.86 10.98 -25.19
C MET A 693 34.44 10.17 -26.43
N ARG A 694 34.98 10.49 -27.63
CA ARG A 694 34.67 9.76 -28.86
C ARG A 694 35.25 8.34 -28.88
N GLU A 695 36.49 8.17 -28.43
CA GLU A 695 37.15 6.86 -28.31
C GLU A 695 36.37 5.89 -27.43
N ARG A 696 35.68 6.41 -26.41
CA ARG A 696 34.84 5.65 -25.50
C ARG A 696 33.40 5.47 -25.99
N GLY A 697 33.06 5.93 -27.20
CA GLY A 697 31.74 5.78 -27.81
C GLY A 697 30.64 6.58 -27.13
N MET A 698 30.98 7.59 -26.33
CA MET A 698 30.01 8.39 -25.58
C MET A 698 29.40 9.50 -26.45
N THR A 699 28.09 9.67 -26.39
CA THR A 699 27.35 10.75 -27.04
C THR A 699 26.68 11.63 -25.98
N LYS A 700 26.64 12.95 -26.26
CA LYS A 700 25.86 13.86 -25.40
C LYS A 700 24.36 13.58 -25.60
N GLU A 701 23.61 13.45 -24.50
CA GLU A 701 22.17 13.40 -24.54
C GLU A 701 21.60 14.71 -25.13
N SER A 702 20.56 14.59 -25.96
CA SER A 702 19.89 15.76 -26.54
C SER A 702 18.99 16.42 -25.47
N GLY A 703 18.96 17.75 -25.46
CA GLY A 703 17.98 18.50 -24.70
C GLY A 703 16.59 18.28 -25.31
N ILE A 704 15.61 17.93 -24.45
CA ILE A 704 14.21 17.76 -24.85
C ILE A 704 13.39 18.72 -24.00
N SER A 705 12.56 19.53 -24.68
CA SER A 705 11.56 20.38 -24.04
C SER A 705 10.18 19.93 -24.46
N TRP A 706 9.18 19.96 -23.58
CA TRP A 706 7.82 19.56 -23.94
C TRP A 706 6.77 20.44 -23.29
N GLU A 707 5.64 20.52 -23.98
CA GLU A 707 4.44 21.22 -23.55
C GLU A 707 3.22 20.36 -23.85
N GLU A 708 2.21 20.37 -22.98
CA GLU A 708 0.93 19.71 -23.19
C GLU A 708 -0.08 20.67 -23.82
N PHE A 709 -0.56 20.36 -25.03
CA PHE A 709 -1.59 21.11 -25.71
C PHE A 709 -2.59 20.19 -26.43
N GLY A 710 -3.89 20.49 -26.35
CA GLY A 710 -4.92 19.73 -27.04
C GLY A 710 -5.04 18.26 -26.62
N GLY A 711 -4.57 17.90 -25.39
CA GLY A 711 -4.56 16.54 -24.89
C GLY A 711 -3.43 15.67 -25.44
N SER A 712 -2.43 16.28 -26.10
CA SER A 712 -1.21 15.65 -26.57
C SER A 712 0.03 16.39 -26.05
N CYS A 713 1.13 15.66 -25.87
CA CYS A 713 2.41 16.22 -25.46
C CYS A 713 3.26 16.49 -26.70
N HIS A 714 3.69 17.73 -26.88
CA HIS A 714 4.54 18.17 -27.99
C HIS A 714 5.98 18.24 -27.53
N HIS A 715 6.87 17.47 -28.16
CA HIS A 715 8.29 17.39 -27.81
C HIS A 715 9.13 18.16 -28.82
N PHE A 716 10.08 18.94 -28.30
CA PHE A 716 11.05 19.71 -29.08
C PHE A 716 12.45 19.28 -28.66
N VAL A 717 13.23 18.73 -29.59
CA VAL A 717 14.62 18.32 -29.36
C VAL A 717 15.56 19.43 -29.79
N ASP A 718 16.53 19.75 -28.94
CA ASP A 718 17.50 20.78 -29.26
C ASP A 718 18.30 20.44 -30.56
N GLY A 719 18.24 21.33 -31.54
CA GLY A 719 18.94 21.19 -32.81
C GLY A 719 18.29 20.30 -33.87
N ASP A 720 17.10 19.78 -33.62
CA ASP A 720 16.35 18.95 -34.59
C ASP A 720 15.42 19.79 -35.48
N ASN A 721 15.63 19.74 -36.80
CA ASN A 721 14.90 20.52 -37.82
C ASN A 721 13.84 19.67 -38.57
N SER A 722 13.51 18.46 -38.13
CA SER A 722 12.85 17.45 -39.00
C SER A 722 11.32 17.39 -38.95
N CYS A 723 10.58 18.27 -38.26
CA CYS A 723 9.13 18.13 -38.06
C CYS A 723 8.29 19.20 -38.82
N SER A 724 7.26 18.76 -39.55
CA SER A 724 6.40 19.62 -40.40
C SER A 724 5.49 20.61 -39.65
N GLN A 725 5.20 20.41 -38.37
CA GLN A 725 4.51 21.39 -37.51
C GLN A 725 5.43 22.52 -37.03
N LYS A 726 6.74 22.36 -37.18
CA LYS A 726 7.76 23.31 -36.72
C LYS A 726 7.83 24.55 -37.60
N ASP A 727 7.47 24.52 -38.89
CA ASP A 727 7.59 25.69 -39.77
C ASP A 727 6.76 26.88 -39.29
N SER A 728 5.51 26.66 -38.89
CA SER A 728 4.66 27.72 -38.33
C SER A 728 5.14 28.19 -36.94
N THR A 729 5.68 27.25 -36.10
CA THR A 729 6.19 27.58 -34.79
C THR A 729 7.55 28.30 -34.87
N PHE A 730 8.41 27.92 -35.84
CA PHE A 730 9.66 28.64 -36.11
C PHE A 730 9.38 30.06 -36.58
N THR A 731 8.48 30.23 -37.57
CA THR A 731 8.07 31.55 -38.06
C THR A 731 7.53 32.42 -36.91
N ARG A 732 6.74 31.82 -36.03
CA ARG A 732 6.22 32.54 -34.87
C ARG A 732 7.30 32.93 -33.89
N LEU A 733 8.28 32.03 -33.59
CA LEU A 733 9.44 32.35 -32.76
C LEU A 733 10.24 33.49 -33.33
N GLU A 734 10.52 33.50 -34.66
CA GLU A 734 11.22 34.58 -35.32
C GLU A 734 10.48 35.91 -35.21
N GLU A 735 9.14 35.94 -35.42
CA GLU A 735 8.30 37.13 -35.22
C GLU A 735 8.42 37.65 -33.77
N LEU A 736 8.36 36.75 -32.78
CA LEU A 736 8.52 37.10 -31.34
C LEU A 736 9.89 37.69 -31.03
N LEU A 737 10.94 37.09 -31.57
CA LEU A 737 12.34 37.59 -31.40
C LEU A 737 12.55 38.96 -32.09
N VAL A 738 11.92 39.18 -33.26
CA VAL A 738 11.99 40.51 -33.92
C VAL A 738 11.26 41.57 -33.07
N ARG A 739 10.10 41.25 -32.48
CA ARG A 739 9.41 42.19 -31.57
C ARG A 739 10.21 42.51 -30.33
N VAL A 740 10.89 41.51 -29.75
CA VAL A 740 11.78 41.69 -28.59
C VAL A 740 12.91 42.62 -28.94
N LYS A 741 13.56 42.45 -30.13
CA LYS A 741 14.65 43.34 -30.62
C LYS A 741 14.16 44.79 -30.81
N GLN A 742 13.02 45.00 -31.45
CA GLN A 742 12.46 46.33 -31.67
C GLN A 742 12.14 47.07 -30.36
N LYS A 743 11.77 46.33 -29.28
CA LYS A 743 11.59 46.92 -27.95
C LYS A 743 12.90 47.24 -27.25
N THR A 744 13.93 46.39 -27.38
CA THR A 744 15.26 46.60 -26.78
C THR A 744 16.05 47.72 -27.45
N GLU A 745 15.89 47.94 -28.76
CA GLU A 745 16.54 49.05 -29.48
C GLU A 745 15.93 50.42 -29.11
N ARG A 746 14.70 50.48 -28.59
CA ARG A 746 14.08 51.73 -28.09
C ARG A 746 14.43 52.03 -26.62
N GLY A 747 14.97 51.08 -25.84
CA GLY A 747 15.46 51.24 -24.49
C GLY A 747 17.00 51.09 -24.48
N SER A 748 17.75 52.04 -23.95
CA SER A 748 19.23 52.19 -24.03
C SER A 748 20.07 51.03 -23.41
N MET A 749 19.72 49.76 -23.66
CA MET A 749 20.50 48.60 -23.19
C MET A 749 20.56 47.53 -24.28
N ASN A 750 21.68 47.42 -24.96
CA ASN A 750 22.02 46.32 -25.86
C ASN A 750 22.35 45.06 -25.06
N VAL A 751 21.31 44.31 -24.67
CA VAL A 751 21.45 43.04 -23.92
C VAL A 751 22.23 41.98 -24.72
N TRP A 752 22.31 42.16 -26.06
CA TRP A 752 23.04 41.26 -26.97
C TRP A 752 24.54 41.49 -26.97
N GLU A 753 25.04 42.64 -26.46
CA GLU A 753 26.48 42.99 -26.38
C GLU A 753 27.08 42.73 -25.00
N LEU A 754 26.28 42.60 -23.93
CA LEU A 754 26.73 42.44 -22.53
C LEU A 754 27.21 41.03 -22.15
N GLY A 755 26.90 40.02 -22.93
CA GLY A 755 27.20 38.60 -22.62
C GLY A 755 28.44 38.07 -23.36
N SER A 756 29.52 38.77 -23.46
CA SER A 756 30.88 38.19 -23.65
C SER A 756 31.82 39.07 -24.41
N GLN A 757 32.97 39.28 -23.86
CA GLN A 757 34.19 39.67 -24.62
C GLN A 757 34.73 38.51 -25.51
N SER A 758 33.99 37.41 -25.73
CA SER A 758 34.50 36.26 -26.49
C SER A 758 33.52 35.40 -27.31
N ARG A 759 32.21 35.68 -27.40
CA ARG A 759 31.32 34.94 -28.33
C ARG A 759 30.30 35.87 -28.97
N LYS A 760 30.46 36.14 -30.27
CA LYS A 760 29.36 36.61 -31.13
C LYS A 760 28.30 35.50 -31.20
N VAL A 761 27.20 35.62 -30.47
CA VAL A 761 26.06 34.73 -30.56
C VAL A 761 25.41 34.96 -31.93
N SER A 762 25.56 34.03 -32.86
CA SER A 762 24.86 34.12 -34.15
C SER A 762 23.38 33.87 -33.92
N GLU A 763 22.50 34.66 -34.55
CA GLU A 763 21.04 34.53 -34.50
C GLU A 763 20.57 33.12 -34.81
N ASN A 764 21.29 32.37 -35.64
CA ASN A 764 21.06 30.97 -35.96
C ASN A 764 21.29 29.98 -34.78
N SER A 765 21.82 30.42 -33.63
CA SER A 765 21.98 29.52 -32.48
C SER A 765 20.78 29.55 -31.53
N ILE A 766 20.08 30.68 -31.42
CA ILE A 766 18.94 30.86 -30.48
C ILE A 766 17.71 30.10 -30.95
N SER A 767 17.46 30.08 -32.27
CA SER A 767 16.31 29.31 -32.83
C SER A 767 16.41 27.79 -32.72
N LYS A 768 17.54 27.28 -32.21
CA LYS A 768 17.80 25.84 -32.04
C LYS A 768 17.48 25.31 -30.65
N HIS A 769 17.02 26.16 -29.73
CA HIS A 769 16.66 25.76 -28.37
C HIS A 769 15.22 25.31 -28.29
N GLY A 770 14.99 24.06 -27.91
CA GLY A 770 13.66 23.43 -27.87
C GLY A 770 12.69 24.13 -26.93
N GLU A 771 13.16 24.71 -25.82
CA GLU A 771 12.31 25.43 -24.86
C GLU A 771 11.71 26.72 -25.46
N LEU A 772 12.44 27.42 -26.33
CA LEU A 772 11.91 28.62 -26.99
C LEU A 772 10.84 28.28 -28.03
N LEU A 773 11.00 27.14 -28.72
CA LEU A 773 9.99 26.64 -29.64
C LEU A 773 8.72 26.21 -28.89
N ALA A 774 8.88 25.51 -27.76
CA ALA A 774 7.74 25.12 -26.91
C ALA A 774 6.99 26.37 -26.43
N VAL A 775 7.69 27.38 -25.92
CA VAL A 775 7.07 28.64 -25.50
C VAL A 775 6.38 29.36 -26.65
N ALA A 776 6.97 29.39 -27.87
CA ALA A 776 6.33 30.00 -29.04
C ALA A 776 5.04 29.28 -29.43
N LEU A 777 4.99 27.94 -29.31
CA LEU A 777 3.76 27.17 -29.52
C LEU A 777 2.71 27.56 -28.49
N GLY A 778 3.05 27.54 -27.18
CA GLY A 778 2.13 27.87 -26.09
C GLY A 778 1.60 29.30 -26.17
N LEU A 779 2.44 30.27 -26.54
CA LEU A 779 2.00 31.66 -26.78
C LEU A 779 1.02 31.78 -27.93
N SER A 780 1.07 30.89 -28.93
CA SER A 780 0.18 30.90 -30.11
C SER A 780 -1.11 30.13 -29.88
N THR A 781 -1.11 29.10 -29.04
CA THR A 781 -2.20 28.13 -28.92
C THR A 781 -3.04 28.29 -27.64
N LEU A 782 -2.44 28.72 -26.55
CA LEU A 782 -3.12 28.88 -25.28
C LEU A 782 -3.81 30.27 -25.17
N PRO A 783 -4.94 30.34 -24.43
CA PRO A 783 -5.58 31.63 -24.16
C PRO A 783 -4.63 32.65 -23.52
N ASN A 784 -4.76 33.92 -23.84
CA ASN A 784 -3.82 34.96 -23.33
C ASN A 784 -3.78 35.11 -21.80
N THR A 785 -4.78 34.61 -21.10
CA THR A 785 -4.87 34.62 -19.63
C THR A 785 -4.20 33.40 -18.97
N ALA A 786 -3.88 32.35 -19.73
CA ALA A 786 -3.25 31.13 -19.20
C ALA A 786 -1.72 31.26 -19.22
N PRO A 787 -1.02 30.82 -18.16
CA PRO A 787 0.43 30.73 -18.18
C PRO A 787 0.90 29.67 -19.19
N VAL A 788 2.03 29.91 -19.83
CA VAL A 788 2.70 28.91 -20.69
C VAL A 788 3.60 28.05 -19.80
N ARG A 789 3.41 26.73 -19.81
CA ARG A 789 4.17 25.79 -18.98
C ARG A 789 5.00 24.85 -19.86
N VAL A 790 6.32 24.94 -19.73
CA VAL A 790 7.25 24.10 -20.49
C VAL A 790 8.14 23.30 -19.54
N MET A 791 8.31 22.02 -19.82
CA MET A 791 9.20 21.13 -19.10
C MET A 791 10.47 20.86 -19.92
N LYS A 792 11.60 20.71 -19.25
CA LYS A 792 12.89 20.44 -19.88
C LYS A 792 13.71 19.41 -19.10
N ASN A 793 14.37 18.48 -19.82
CA ASN A 793 15.22 17.45 -19.23
C ASN A 793 16.66 17.93 -18.92
N GLN A 794 17.04 19.08 -19.42
CA GLN A 794 18.35 19.69 -19.17
C GLN A 794 18.19 21.09 -18.57
N LYS A 795 19.25 21.58 -17.92
CA LYS A 795 19.28 22.96 -17.44
C LYS A 795 19.19 23.95 -18.59
N MET A 796 18.55 25.06 -18.33
CA MET A 796 18.37 26.14 -19.30
C MET A 796 19.70 26.83 -19.61
N SER A 797 19.90 27.30 -20.86
CA SER A 797 21.07 28.14 -21.22
C SER A 797 20.86 29.58 -20.76
N TRP A 798 21.97 30.31 -20.57
CA TRP A 798 21.87 31.72 -20.19
C TRP A 798 21.14 32.56 -21.28
N GLU A 799 21.40 32.24 -22.52
CA GLU A 799 20.79 32.90 -23.68
C GLU A 799 19.23 32.71 -23.68
N SER A 800 18.78 31.47 -23.47
CA SER A 800 17.36 31.15 -23.38
C SER A 800 16.71 31.84 -22.19
N HIS A 801 17.40 31.85 -21.02
CA HIS A 801 16.86 32.45 -19.79
C HIS A 801 16.62 33.98 -19.98
N GLU A 802 17.57 34.71 -20.50
CA GLU A 802 17.40 36.12 -20.75
C GLU A 802 16.38 36.42 -21.87
N THR A 803 16.34 35.61 -22.93
CA THR A 803 15.32 35.71 -23.98
C THR A 803 13.91 35.54 -23.38
N LEU A 804 13.71 34.60 -22.48
CA LEU A 804 12.43 34.33 -21.84
C LEU A 804 11.97 35.46 -20.91
N LYS A 805 12.89 36.14 -20.22
CA LYS A 805 12.56 37.36 -19.47
C LYS A 805 11.96 38.42 -20.39
N LEU A 806 12.63 38.69 -21.49
CA LEU A 806 12.19 39.68 -22.49
C LEU A 806 10.88 39.28 -23.16
N LEU A 807 10.68 38.00 -23.45
CA LEU A 807 9.41 37.48 -24.01
C LEU A 807 8.26 37.64 -23.00
N SER A 808 8.48 37.36 -21.71
CA SER A 808 7.45 37.53 -20.69
C SER A 808 7.00 38.98 -20.53
N GLU A 809 7.90 39.94 -20.71
CA GLU A 809 7.62 41.38 -20.69
C GLU A 809 6.92 41.82 -22.00
N SER A 810 7.38 41.34 -23.17
CA SER A 810 6.86 41.75 -24.44
C SER A 810 5.43 41.31 -24.69
N GLU A 811 5.12 40.10 -24.30
CA GLU A 811 3.79 39.47 -24.45
C GLU A 811 2.87 39.66 -23.23
N ASN A 812 3.40 40.23 -22.13
CA ASN A 812 2.73 40.43 -20.84
C ASN A 812 2.06 39.13 -20.36
N ARG A 813 2.80 38.03 -20.45
CA ARG A 813 2.35 36.70 -20.07
C ARG A 813 3.32 36.04 -19.09
N GLU A 814 2.78 35.27 -18.15
CA GLU A 814 3.57 34.40 -17.28
C GLU A 814 4.05 33.18 -18.07
N ILE A 815 5.35 32.91 -18.03
CA ILE A 815 5.99 31.76 -18.62
C ILE A 815 6.65 30.99 -17.50
N ILE A 816 6.33 29.73 -17.37
CA ILE A 816 6.82 28.82 -16.32
C ILE A 816 7.64 27.73 -16.98
N ILE A 817 8.93 27.66 -16.67
CA ILE A 817 9.79 26.59 -17.17
C ILE A 817 10.30 25.78 -15.99
N ARG A 818 10.14 24.46 -16.07
CA ARG A 818 10.75 23.50 -15.14
C ARG A 818 12.01 22.94 -15.78
N ASP A 819 13.15 23.15 -15.14
CA ASP A 819 14.37 22.40 -15.40
C ASP A 819 14.61 21.31 -14.34
N PRO A 820 15.63 20.45 -14.43
CA PRO A 820 15.86 19.39 -13.45
C PRO A 820 16.08 19.87 -12.01
N ALA A 821 16.42 21.15 -11.80
CA ALA A 821 16.75 21.69 -10.48
C ALA A 821 15.61 22.49 -9.84
N ARG A 822 14.87 23.28 -10.63
CA ARG A 822 13.85 24.20 -10.09
C ARG A 822 12.83 24.65 -11.14
N PHE A 823 11.86 25.45 -10.70
CA PHE A 823 10.99 26.21 -11.58
C PHE A 823 11.48 27.63 -11.77
N HIS A 824 11.41 28.12 -13.00
CA HIS A 824 11.66 29.48 -13.41
C HIS A 824 10.31 30.14 -13.79
N HIS A 825 9.83 31.04 -12.94
CA HIS A 825 8.64 31.83 -13.23
C HIS A 825 9.07 33.17 -13.82
N PHE A 826 8.85 33.33 -15.12
CA PHE A 826 9.11 34.57 -15.83
C PHE A 826 7.85 35.43 -15.87
N SER A 827 7.92 36.62 -15.34
CA SER A 827 6.84 37.59 -15.32
C SER A 827 7.39 38.99 -15.38
N GLN A 828 6.84 39.81 -16.26
CA GLN A 828 7.23 41.23 -16.41
C GLN A 828 8.75 41.48 -16.47
N GLY A 829 9.47 40.71 -17.25
CA GLY A 829 10.91 40.83 -17.43
C GLY A 829 11.78 40.31 -16.28
N SER A 830 11.18 39.73 -15.25
CA SER A 830 11.88 39.18 -14.09
C SER A 830 11.72 37.67 -14.02
N CYS A 831 12.65 36.96 -13.33
CA CYS A 831 12.56 35.53 -13.05
C CYS A 831 12.66 35.26 -11.54
N SER A 832 11.91 34.28 -11.05
CA SER A 832 11.92 33.86 -9.65
C SER A 832 13.31 33.38 -9.16
N CYS A 833 14.18 32.91 -10.04
CA CYS A 833 15.53 32.41 -9.70
C CYS A 833 16.55 33.51 -9.33
N ARG A 834 16.23 34.81 -9.57
CA ARG A 834 17.10 35.97 -9.30
C ARG A 834 18.51 35.88 -9.88
N GLY A 835 18.71 35.16 -10.98
CA GLY A 835 19.99 35.02 -11.69
C GLY A 835 20.90 33.91 -11.21
N TYR A 836 20.53 33.14 -10.17
CA TYR A 836 21.27 31.94 -9.78
C TYR A 836 20.46 30.67 -10.16
N TRP A 837 21.00 29.91 -11.12
CA TRP A 837 20.32 28.73 -11.65
C TRP A 837 21.29 27.75 -12.35
#